data_3010da51bde5adc4b8197f97b3f9364a
#
_entry.id   3010da51bde5adc4b8197f97b3f9364a
#
_cell.length_a   1.000
_cell.length_b   1.000
_cell.length_c   1.000
_cell.angle_alpha   90.00
_cell.angle_beta   90.00
_cell.angle_gamma   90.00
#
_symmetry.space_group_name_H-M   'P 1'
#
loop_
_entity.id
_entity.type
_entity.pdbx_description
1 polymer ?
#
loop_
_entity_poly.entity_id
_entity_poly.type
_entity_poly.pdbx_seq_one_letter_code
_entity_poly.pdbx_strand_id
1 'polypeptide(L)'
;MTYRHERRCRTGTALMAGGMALAASAFGHAQPGYEFDDRLLLGSSLGGGDLSRFNQDGRIDPGRYHVDVYLNERFASRSEVSFLANPASGAVEPCLEEDFLRQRLGAKPGDDPRKSGDGRHCAFLGARLPGSRFSLDVARLRLDLSVPQALLDLKPRGYVSPEEWDAGDSMGFVNYDTNLYRSDYRGGESGRSDYAYVGLNSGINLGLWRLRHQSNYTYSRYNGQARRKWNSIRTYAQRALPAWRSELTAGESYTAGNLLGSIGYRGLSLATDDRMLPESLRRYAPQVRGTAATAARVVISQNGRKIREVNVAPGPFVIDDLYDSAYAGDLDVQVFEADGSVSSFSVPFASVPESMRPGLSRYSFTLGQARQYGDGDDLFADFTYQRGMSNALTANLGLRVADDYLAMLGGGVLATRFGAFGLNSTYSSARVEDGARKQGWRIGLDYSRTFQPTGTTLTLAGYRYSTEGYRELGDVLGSRDALRHGDTWDSGSYKQRNQFNLLVSQALGGYGNLYLSGSSSDFYDGKSRDTQLQFGYSNTWGQLSYNLAWSRQTTTYYQEQGDQAPGVELLRRDRRSGQRNDTLTLSVSMPLGSSSRAPTLSAMATRRSGDSRGGSLQTGLNGTLGDERTWSYALSANRDSEVADTTWNGTLQKQAALATVNAGYAQGDRYRQYSGGIRGALVAHRDGLTLGPSVGDTFALVEAKGASGAAIRGGQGARIDGNGYALAPSLSPYRYNPISLDPVGIDPDAELLETERKVAPYAGASVRVTFRTLTGHPLLIQARREDGSVLPLGAVVVDDGGAAIGMVGQGGQVYARAENQRGRLLVQWGTARQERCELPYDLAGAPRDQVLIRLRGTCRAAAIDSNPETAR
;
A
#
# COMPACT_ATOMS: atom_id res chain seq x y z
N MET A 1 -23.75 47.58 0.69
CA MET A 1 -24.28 47.79 -0.68
C MET A 1 -24.69 46.42 -1.15
N THR A 2 -25.84 45.97 -0.84
CA THR A 2 -27.16 45.95 -1.53
C THR A 2 -27.05 45.54 -3.00
N TYR A 3 -27.54 44.31 -3.34
CA TYR A 3 -28.78 44.15 -4.09
C TYR A 3 -29.21 42.66 -4.06
N ARG A 4 -30.45 42.48 -3.53
CA ARG A 4 -31.34 41.32 -3.68
C ARG A 4 -31.90 41.26 -5.11
N HIS A 5 -32.27 40.08 -5.60
CA HIS A 5 -33.60 39.86 -6.22
C HIS A 5 -33.99 38.38 -6.18
N GLU A 6 -35.01 38.13 -5.39
CA GLU A 6 -35.96 37.01 -5.49
C GLU A 6 -36.84 37.16 -6.73
N ARG A 7 -37.27 36.03 -7.34
CA ARG A 7 -38.66 35.86 -7.80
C ARG A 7 -39.05 34.38 -7.86
N ARG A 8 -40.06 34.07 -7.10
CA ARG A 8 -40.96 32.91 -7.23
C ARG A 8 -41.92 33.15 -8.40
N CYS A 9 -42.40 32.06 -9.08
CA CYS A 9 -43.79 31.86 -9.52
C CYS A 9 -44.00 30.40 -9.94
N ARG A 10 -44.91 29.89 -9.53
CA ARG A 10 -46.13 29.06 -9.31
C ARG A 10 -46.68 28.55 -10.64
N THR A 11 -46.94 27.23 -10.68
CA THR A 11 -48.08 26.41 -11.14
C THR A 11 -48.93 26.87 -12.33
N GLY A 12 -49.15 25.92 -13.26
CA GLY A 12 -50.26 25.99 -14.21
C GLY A 12 -50.29 24.74 -15.11
N THR A 13 -51.17 23.82 -14.77
CA THR A 13 -51.62 22.68 -15.57
C THR A 13 -52.43 23.13 -16.80
N ALA A 14 -52.18 22.60 -17.99
CA ALA A 14 -53.21 22.43 -19.03
C ALA A 14 -52.80 21.35 -20.03
N LEU A 15 -53.66 20.35 -20.17
CA LEU A 15 -53.74 19.39 -21.27
C LEU A 15 -54.07 20.11 -22.57
N MET A 16 -53.39 19.77 -23.65
CA MET A 16 -54.00 19.67 -24.99
C MET A 16 -53.32 18.64 -25.86
N ALA A 17 -54.10 17.68 -26.30
CA ALA A 17 -53.78 16.73 -27.33
C ALA A 17 -53.83 17.37 -28.71
N GLY A 18 -52.85 17.10 -29.54
CA GLY A 18 -52.84 17.50 -30.94
C GLY A 18 -51.73 16.76 -31.68
N GLY A 19 -52.14 15.78 -32.47
CA GLY A 19 -51.23 14.98 -33.30
C GLY A 19 -50.60 15.81 -34.40
N MET A 20 -49.33 15.56 -34.66
CA MET A 20 -48.68 15.92 -35.91
C MET A 20 -47.64 14.89 -36.29
N ALA A 21 -47.67 14.58 -37.57
CA ALA A 21 -46.99 13.51 -38.25
C ALA A 21 -45.49 13.49 -38.08
N LEU A 22 -44.94 12.27 -37.93
CA LEU A 22 -43.53 11.95 -38.06
C LEU A 22 -43.05 12.22 -39.49
N ALA A 23 -42.20 13.23 -39.62
CA ALA A 23 -41.24 13.29 -40.72
C ALA A 23 -39.89 12.85 -40.10
N ALA A 24 -39.50 11.60 -40.30
CA ALA A 24 -38.18 11.09 -39.95
C ALA A 24 -37.16 11.72 -40.95
N SER A 25 -36.56 12.80 -40.54
CA SER A 25 -35.33 13.28 -41.17
C SER A 25 -34.16 12.44 -40.66
N ALA A 26 -33.69 11.55 -41.52
CA ALA A 26 -32.40 10.91 -41.31
C ALA A 26 -31.30 11.99 -41.35
N PHE A 27 -30.91 12.51 -40.21
CA PHE A 27 -29.63 13.20 -40.07
C PHE A 27 -28.52 12.18 -40.17
N GLY A 28 -28.01 11.94 -41.37
CA GLY A 28 -26.70 11.35 -41.53
C GLY A 28 -25.71 12.24 -40.78
N HIS A 29 -25.11 11.75 -39.73
CA HIS A 29 -23.93 12.36 -39.11
C HIS A 29 -22.81 12.25 -40.16
N ALA A 30 -22.62 13.31 -40.97
CA ALA A 30 -21.39 13.48 -41.70
C ALA A 30 -20.27 13.61 -40.60
N GLN A 31 -19.39 12.65 -40.53
CA GLN A 31 -18.15 12.79 -39.74
C GLN A 31 -17.42 14.03 -40.27
N PRO A 32 -16.95 14.93 -39.42
CA PRO A 32 -16.14 16.05 -39.84
C PRO A 32 -14.86 15.48 -40.46
N GLY A 33 -14.81 15.46 -41.80
CA GLY A 33 -13.59 15.20 -42.54
C GLY A 33 -12.71 16.41 -42.38
N TYR A 34 -11.51 16.24 -41.85
CA TYR A 34 -10.47 17.27 -41.89
C TYR A 34 -9.94 17.31 -43.33
N GLU A 35 -10.07 18.42 -43.99
CA GLU A 35 -9.45 18.66 -45.29
C GLU A 35 -8.15 19.44 -45.06
N PHE A 36 -7.01 18.80 -45.21
CA PHE A 36 -5.71 19.47 -45.12
C PHE A 36 -5.50 20.23 -46.46
N ASP A 37 -5.44 21.54 -46.38
CA ASP A 37 -5.16 22.38 -47.55
C ASP A 37 -3.67 22.22 -47.95
N ASP A 38 -3.44 21.49 -49.02
CA ASP A 38 -2.09 21.24 -49.59
C ASP A 38 -1.37 22.56 -49.90
N ARG A 39 -2.08 23.66 -50.12
CA ARG A 39 -1.53 24.99 -50.43
C ARG A 39 -0.82 25.62 -49.22
N LEU A 40 -1.19 25.28 -48.01
CA LEU A 40 -0.50 25.74 -46.81
C LEU A 40 0.89 25.09 -46.65
N LEU A 41 1.15 24.05 -47.41
CA LEU A 41 2.41 23.30 -47.38
C LEU A 41 3.30 23.60 -48.61
N LEU A 42 2.84 24.52 -49.53
CA LEU A 42 3.64 24.97 -50.66
C LEU A 42 4.89 25.74 -50.18
N GLY A 43 6.03 25.17 -50.39
CA GLY A 43 7.34 25.65 -49.87
C GLY A 43 7.89 24.88 -48.68
N SER A 44 7.12 23.97 -48.10
CA SER A 44 7.63 22.97 -47.17
C SER A 44 8.00 21.67 -47.90
N SER A 45 8.89 20.87 -47.33
CA SER A 45 9.29 19.58 -47.89
C SER A 45 8.17 18.53 -47.99
N LEU A 46 6.94 18.89 -47.60
CA LEU A 46 5.71 18.07 -47.66
C LEU A 46 4.84 18.38 -48.92
N GLY A 47 5.22 19.34 -49.75
CA GLY A 47 4.49 19.69 -50.96
C GLY A 47 4.57 18.62 -52.05
N GLY A 48 3.96 17.47 -51.86
CA GLY A 48 3.97 16.32 -52.76
C GLY A 48 3.61 14.98 -52.10
N GLY A 49 3.37 14.98 -50.80
CA GLY A 49 2.92 13.78 -50.06
C GLY A 49 1.39 13.61 -50.15
N ASP A 50 0.91 12.41 -50.36
CA ASP A 50 -0.52 12.08 -50.24
C ASP A 50 -1.01 12.27 -48.78
N LEU A 51 -1.62 13.42 -48.51
CA LEU A 51 -2.20 13.77 -47.22
C LEU A 51 -3.61 13.24 -47.02
N SER A 52 -4.21 12.62 -48.05
CA SER A 52 -5.56 12.08 -47.98
C SER A 52 -5.77 11.07 -46.85
N ARG A 53 -4.66 10.40 -46.43
CA ARG A 53 -4.68 9.48 -45.29
C ARG A 53 -4.96 10.16 -43.94
N PHE A 54 -4.75 11.45 -43.80
CA PHE A 54 -5.01 12.23 -42.58
C PHE A 54 -6.37 12.95 -42.62
N ASN A 55 -7.08 12.88 -43.76
CA ASN A 55 -8.40 13.46 -43.89
C ASN A 55 -9.51 12.61 -43.22
N GLN A 56 -9.20 11.43 -42.76
CA GLN A 56 -10.12 10.55 -42.05
C GLN A 56 -9.66 10.38 -40.59
N ASP A 57 -10.48 10.89 -39.70
CA ASP A 57 -10.24 10.68 -38.27
C ASP A 57 -10.43 9.20 -37.90
N GLY A 58 -9.49 8.65 -37.17
CA GLY A 58 -9.59 7.29 -36.64
C GLY A 58 -9.22 6.15 -37.60
N ARG A 59 -8.52 6.40 -38.71
CA ARG A 59 -8.03 5.33 -39.58
C ARG A 59 -7.02 4.46 -38.88
N ILE A 60 -7.33 3.16 -38.77
CA ILE A 60 -6.47 2.15 -38.19
C ILE A 60 -5.77 1.40 -39.34
N ASP A 61 -4.44 1.36 -39.34
CA ASP A 61 -3.68 0.55 -40.28
C ASP A 61 -3.62 -0.91 -39.80
N PRO A 62 -3.69 -1.91 -40.71
CA PRO A 62 -3.51 -3.30 -40.33
C PRO A 62 -2.13 -3.53 -39.70
N GLY A 63 -2.08 -4.26 -38.59
CA GLY A 63 -0.83 -4.49 -37.86
C GLY A 63 -1.05 -5.05 -36.48
N ARG A 64 0.04 -5.21 -35.73
CA ARG A 64 0.02 -5.62 -34.33
C ARG A 64 0.33 -4.41 -33.45
N TYR A 65 -0.53 -4.18 -32.49
CA TYR A 65 -0.42 -3.04 -31.57
C TYR A 65 -0.35 -3.53 -30.12
N HIS A 66 0.62 -3.08 -29.38
CA HIS A 66 0.69 -3.27 -27.93
C HIS A 66 -0.19 -2.19 -27.29
N VAL A 67 -1.39 -2.58 -26.89
CA VAL A 67 -2.42 -1.65 -26.42
C VAL A 67 -2.87 -1.93 -24.98
N ASP A 68 -3.25 -0.88 -24.30
CA ASP A 68 -4.03 -0.97 -23.06
C ASP A 68 -5.50 -1.21 -23.44
N VAL A 69 -5.99 -2.40 -23.14
CA VAL A 69 -7.36 -2.82 -23.43
C VAL A 69 -8.28 -2.41 -22.28
N TYR A 70 -9.30 -1.66 -22.59
CA TYR A 70 -10.38 -1.28 -21.67
C TYR A 70 -11.67 -1.98 -22.07
N LEU A 71 -12.35 -2.58 -21.09
CA LEU A 71 -13.66 -3.18 -21.27
C LEU A 71 -14.71 -2.34 -20.52
N ASN A 72 -15.65 -1.76 -21.24
CA ASN A 72 -16.68 -0.89 -20.68
C ASN A 72 -16.04 0.19 -19.76
N GLU A 73 -15.05 0.91 -20.30
CA GLU A 73 -14.29 1.98 -19.64
C GLU A 73 -13.37 1.52 -18.48
N ARG A 74 -13.27 0.21 -18.21
CA ARG A 74 -12.40 -0.34 -17.17
C ARG A 74 -11.19 -1.00 -17.80
N PHE A 75 -9.99 -0.69 -17.28
CA PHE A 75 -8.79 -1.39 -17.69
C PHE A 75 -8.91 -2.90 -17.46
N ALA A 76 -8.73 -3.67 -18.53
CA ALA A 76 -8.79 -5.12 -18.50
C ALA A 76 -7.39 -5.76 -18.57
N SER A 77 -6.57 -5.37 -19.54
CA SER A 77 -5.19 -5.87 -19.68
C SER A 77 -4.37 -4.99 -20.63
N ARG A 78 -3.04 -5.15 -20.59
CA ARG A 78 -2.15 -4.70 -21.64
C ARG A 78 -1.77 -5.90 -22.49
N SER A 79 -2.07 -5.87 -23.78
CA SER A 79 -1.88 -7.02 -24.66
C SER A 79 -1.51 -6.58 -26.07
N GLU A 80 -0.81 -7.46 -26.78
CA GLU A 80 -0.62 -7.33 -28.22
C GLU A 80 -1.91 -7.76 -28.93
N VAL A 81 -2.49 -6.84 -29.69
CA VAL A 81 -3.74 -7.06 -30.43
C VAL A 81 -3.48 -6.90 -31.91
N SER A 82 -3.89 -7.88 -32.70
CA SER A 82 -3.80 -7.83 -34.17
C SER A 82 -5.01 -7.10 -34.73
N PHE A 83 -4.78 -6.11 -35.57
CA PHE A 83 -5.80 -5.41 -36.34
C PHE A 83 -5.73 -5.86 -37.79
N LEU A 84 -6.83 -6.43 -38.28
CA LEU A 84 -6.91 -7.03 -39.62
C LEU A 84 -8.10 -6.48 -40.38
N ALA A 85 -8.01 -6.44 -41.73
CA ALA A 85 -9.16 -6.12 -42.55
C ALA A 85 -10.21 -7.23 -42.41
N ASN A 86 -11.41 -6.85 -41.97
CA ASN A 86 -12.54 -7.76 -41.87
C ASN A 86 -13.16 -7.98 -43.25
N PRO A 87 -13.18 -9.19 -43.79
CA PRO A 87 -13.71 -9.47 -45.13
C PRO A 87 -15.19 -9.12 -45.30
N ALA A 88 -15.96 -9.11 -44.19
CA ALA A 88 -17.40 -8.84 -44.22
C ALA A 88 -17.71 -7.33 -44.22
N SER A 89 -16.92 -6.51 -43.54
CA SER A 89 -17.14 -5.05 -43.41
C SER A 89 -16.21 -4.22 -44.28
N GLY A 90 -15.07 -4.79 -44.72
CA GLY A 90 -13.99 -4.07 -45.37
C GLY A 90 -13.19 -3.15 -44.44
N ALA A 91 -13.58 -3.02 -43.18
CA ALA A 91 -12.92 -2.20 -42.18
C ALA A 91 -11.80 -2.95 -41.44
N VAL A 92 -10.83 -2.20 -40.93
CA VAL A 92 -9.78 -2.79 -40.07
C VAL A 92 -10.33 -2.89 -38.65
N GLU A 93 -10.41 -4.10 -38.14
CA GLU A 93 -11.00 -4.44 -36.86
C GLU A 93 -10.03 -5.26 -35.99
N PRO A 94 -10.16 -5.19 -34.65
CA PRO A 94 -9.38 -6.03 -33.75
C PRO A 94 -9.77 -7.49 -33.90
N CYS A 95 -8.77 -8.34 -34.16
CA CYS A 95 -8.89 -9.80 -34.19
C CYS A 95 -8.39 -10.33 -32.85
N LEU A 96 -9.32 -10.85 -32.02
CA LEU A 96 -9.07 -11.28 -30.66
C LEU A 96 -9.11 -12.80 -30.55
N GLU A 97 -8.14 -13.36 -29.84
CA GLU A 97 -8.09 -14.78 -29.55
C GLU A 97 -9.23 -15.20 -28.60
N GLU A 98 -9.75 -16.41 -28.74
CA GLU A 98 -10.85 -16.90 -27.90
C GLU A 98 -10.44 -16.95 -26.42
N ASP A 99 -9.22 -17.38 -26.13
CA ASP A 99 -8.69 -17.41 -24.77
C ASP A 99 -8.61 -16.01 -24.17
N PHE A 100 -8.22 -15.02 -24.96
CA PHE A 100 -8.23 -13.62 -24.54
C PHE A 100 -9.65 -13.13 -24.21
N LEU A 101 -10.64 -13.45 -25.05
CA LEU A 101 -12.04 -13.09 -24.80
C LEU A 101 -12.58 -13.74 -23.53
N ARG A 102 -12.32 -15.02 -23.29
CA ARG A 102 -12.82 -15.76 -22.14
C ARG A 102 -12.08 -15.43 -20.85
N GLN A 103 -10.77 -15.52 -20.87
CA GLN A 103 -9.95 -15.45 -19.65
C GLN A 103 -9.65 -13.99 -19.24
N ARG A 104 -9.28 -13.15 -20.21
CA ARG A 104 -8.90 -11.76 -19.95
C ARG A 104 -10.09 -10.83 -19.84
N LEU A 105 -11.05 -10.95 -20.77
CA LEU A 105 -12.21 -10.08 -20.78
C LEU A 105 -13.40 -10.65 -20.01
N GLY A 106 -13.40 -11.93 -19.63
CA GLY A 106 -14.55 -12.59 -19.02
C GLY A 106 -15.77 -12.59 -19.94
N ALA A 107 -15.56 -12.59 -21.24
CA ALA A 107 -16.64 -12.63 -22.20
C ALA A 107 -17.15 -14.06 -22.40
N LYS A 108 -18.45 -14.19 -22.70
CA LYS A 108 -19.10 -15.43 -23.10
C LYS A 108 -19.33 -15.38 -24.61
N PRO A 109 -18.31 -15.69 -25.44
CA PRO A 109 -18.49 -15.69 -26.87
C PRO A 109 -19.51 -16.75 -27.24
N GLY A 110 -20.46 -16.41 -28.12
CA GLY A 110 -21.45 -17.34 -28.66
C GLY A 110 -20.76 -18.50 -29.37
N ASP A 111 -21.43 -19.68 -29.39
CA ASP A 111 -20.98 -20.82 -30.18
C ASP A 111 -21.00 -20.44 -31.66
N ASP A 112 -19.84 -20.43 -32.30
CA ASP A 112 -19.75 -20.24 -33.74
C ASP A 112 -19.89 -21.62 -34.43
N PRO A 113 -20.96 -21.86 -35.17
CA PRO A 113 -21.09 -23.10 -35.94
C PRO A 113 -20.08 -23.20 -37.08
N ARG A 114 -19.36 -22.15 -37.42
CA ARG A 114 -18.29 -22.14 -38.38
C ARG A 114 -16.96 -22.21 -37.66
N LYS A 115 -16.47 -23.40 -37.36
CA LYS A 115 -15.04 -23.64 -37.20
C LYS A 115 -14.43 -23.19 -38.51
N SER A 116 -13.94 -21.98 -38.58
CA SER A 116 -13.32 -21.39 -39.73
C SER A 116 -12.10 -22.25 -40.11
N GLY A 117 -12.22 -22.96 -41.24
CA GLY A 117 -11.13 -23.72 -41.84
C GLY A 117 -10.01 -22.85 -42.40
N ASP A 118 -9.91 -21.60 -41.97
CA ASP A 118 -9.02 -20.54 -42.48
C ASP A 118 -7.75 -20.37 -41.64
N GLY A 119 -7.45 -21.30 -40.72
CA GLY A 119 -6.18 -21.30 -39.97
C GLY A 119 -5.92 -20.10 -39.08
N ARG A 120 -6.87 -19.19 -38.91
CA ARG A 120 -6.74 -18.01 -38.04
C ARG A 120 -7.07 -18.38 -36.60
N HIS A 121 -6.14 -18.08 -35.71
CA HIS A 121 -6.32 -18.32 -34.28
C HIS A 121 -7.15 -17.23 -33.57
N CYS A 122 -7.62 -16.18 -34.27
CA CYS A 122 -8.39 -15.07 -33.71
C CYS A 122 -9.67 -14.78 -34.49
N ALA A 123 -10.65 -14.12 -33.85
CA ALA A 123 -11.93 -13.74 -34.41
C ALA A 123 -12.25 -12.27 -34.21
N PHE A 124 -13.00 -11.69 -35.16
CA PHE A 124 -13.47 -10.31 -35.07
C PHE A 124 -14.52 -10.14 -33.95
N LEU A 125 -14.45 -9.02 -33.25
CA LEU A 125 -15.25 -8.77 -32.05
C LEU A 125 -16.75 -8.93 -32.28
N GLY A 126 -17.29 -8.31 -33.33
CA GLY A 126 -18.72 -8.33 -33.64
C GLY A 126 -19.26 -9.71 -34.00
N ALA A 127 -18.42 -10.58 -34.58
CA ALA A 127 -18.81 -11.95 -34.93
C ALA A 127 -18.97 -12.84 -33.69
N ARG A 128 -18.20 -12.61 -32.64
CA ARG A 128 -18.20 -13.45 -31.42
C ARG A 128 -19.03 -12.85 -30.29
N LEU A 129 -19.17 -11.54 -30.26
CA LEU A 129 -19.90 -10.78 -29.23
C LEU A 129 -20.86 -9.81 -29.92
N PRO A 130 -22.06 -10.28 -30.31
CA PRO A 130 -23.03 -9.44 -31.01
C PRO A 130 -23.39 -8.16 -30.23
N GLY A 131 -23.45 -7.02 -30.92
CA GLY A 131 -23.72 -5.72 -30.31
C GLY A 131 -22.54 -5.05 -29.65
N SER A 132 -21.34 -5.64 -29.71
CA SER A 132 -20.14 -5.02 -29.21
C SER A 132 -19.57 -3.99 -30.18
N ARG A 133 -18.89 -2.99 -29.64
CA ARG A 133 -18.20 -1.92 -30.39
C ARG A 133 -16.77 -1.79 -29.87
N PHE A 134 -15.89 -1.26 -30.71
CA PHE A 134 -14.52 -0.92 -30.31
C PHE A 134 -14.16 0.49 -30.79
N SER A 135 -13.16 1.07 -30.13
CA SER A 135 -12.51 2.32 -30.49
C SER A 135 -11.03 2.22 -30.14
N LEU A 136 -10.15 2.56 -31.07
CA LEU A 136 -8.70 2.58 -30.84
C LEU A 136 -8.20 4.02 -30.87
N ASP A 137 -7.65 4.48 -29.75
CA ASP A 137 -6.86 5.71 -29.68
C ASP A 137 -5.38 5.33 -29.92
N VAL A 138 -4.93 5.54 -31.14
CA VAL A 138 -3.56 5.20 -31.55
C VAL A 138 -2.51 6.06 -30.83
N ALA A 139 -2.85 7.31 -30.49
CA ALA A 139 -1.93 8.22 -29.81
C ALA A 139 -1.62 7.77 -28.38
N ARG A 140 -2.60 7.11 -27.74
CA ARG A 140 -2.49 6.58 -26.37
C ARG A 140 -2.27 5.08 -26.32
N LEU A 141 -2.25 4.40 -27.47
CA LEU A 141 -2.26 2.94 -27.58
C LEU A 141 -3.34 2.31 -26.70
N ARG A 142 -4.54 2.90 -26.74
CA ARG A 142 -5.68 2.50 -25.93
C ARG A 142 -6.79 1.93 -26.80
N LEU A 143 -7.16 0.68 -26.53
CA LEU A 143 -8.28 -0.02 -27.16
C LEU A 143 -9.46 -0.07 -26.17
N ASP A 144 -10.53 0.65 -26.46
CA ASP A 144 -11.77 0.61 -25.71
C ASP A 144 -12.74 -0.38 -26.38
N LEU A 145 -13.18 -1.39 -25.62
CA LEU A 145 -14.17 -2.40 -26.01
C LEU A 145 -15.46 -2.14 -25.24
N SER A 146 -16.55 -1.87 -25.94
CA SER A 146 -17.88 -1.81 -25.36
C SER A 146 -18.61 -3.11 -25.65
N VAL A 147 -18.88 -3.93 -24.62
CA VAL A 147 -19.51 -5.23 -24.73
C VAL A 147 -20.78 -5.25 -23.87
N PRO A 148 -21.93 -5.75 -24.41
CA PRO A 148 -23.15 -5.90 -23.64
C PRO A 148 -22.94 -6.73 -22.38
N GLN A 149 -23.47 -6.26 -21.24
CA GLN A 149 -23.27 -6.92 -19.93
C GLN A 149 -23.77 -8.38 -19.90
N ALA A 150 -24.79 -8.70 -20.67
CA ALA A 150 -25.31 -10.06 -20.78
C ALA A 150 -24.29 -11.06 -21.35
N LEU A 151 -23.31 -10.58 -22.12
CA LEU A 151 -22.24 -11.36 -22.73
C LEU A 151 -20.97 -11.38 -21.87
N LEU A 152 -21.02 -10.80 -20.69
CA LEU A 152 -19.87 -10.74 -19.79
C LEU A 152 -20.12 -11.56 -18.53
N ASP A 153 -19.10 -12.25 -18.09
CA ASP A 153 -19.00 -12.75 -16.73
C ASP A 153 -18.49 -11.58 -15.87
N LEU A 154 -19.41 -10.98 -15.09
CA LEU A 154 -19.10 -9.81 -14.28
C LEU A 154 -18.06 -10.19 -13.22
N LYS A 155 -16.80 -10.02 -13.56
CA LYS A 155 -15.72 -10.17 -12.58
C LYS A 155 -15.80 -9.01 -11.57
N PRO A 156 -15.63 -9.30 -10.27
CA PRO A 156 -15.64 -8.27 -9.23
C PRO A 156 -14.61 -7.17 -9.51
N ARG A 157 -14.89 -5.93 -9.09
CA ARG A 157 -13.96 -4.81 -9.27
C ARG A 157 -12.60 -5.13 -8.64
N GLY A 158 -11.52 -4.93 -9.41
CA GLY A 158 -10.15 -5.20 -8.98
C GLY A 158 -9.74 -6.67 -9.07
N TYR A 159 -10.50 -7.50 -9.78
CA TYR A 159 -10.09 -8.87 -10.10
C TYR A 159 -8.92 -8.87 -11.08
N VAL A 160 -7.90 -9.64 -10.77
CA VAL A 160 -6.79 -10.00 -11.66
C VAL A 160 -6.78 -11.51 -11.77
N SER A 161 -6.69 -12.03 -12.99
CA SER A 161 -6.63 -13.48 -13.21
C SER A 161 -5.37 -14.08 -12.55
N PRO A 162 -5.46 -15.25 -11.90
CA PRO A 162 -4.29 -15.90 -11.30
C PRO A 162 -3.14 -16.16 -12.28
N GLU A 163 -3.43 -16.31 -13.57
CA GLU A 163 -2.42 -16.50 -14.62
C GLU A 163 -1.59 -15.23 -14.87
N GLU A 164 -2.11 -14.08 -14.49
CA GLU A 164 -1.43 -12.78 -14.61
C GLU A 164 -0.63 -12.40 -13.36
N TRP A 165 -0.70 -13.22 -12.33
CA TRP A 165 0.06 -12.96 -11.11
C TRP A 165 1.53 -13.27 -11.30
N ASP A 166 2.37 -12.27 -11.07
CA ASP A 166 3.81 -12.35 -11.21
C ASP A 166 4.45 -12.94 -9.95
N ALA A 167 5.08 -14.10 -10.09
CA ALA A 167 5.81 -14.75 -9.00
C ALA A 167 7.05 -13.98 -8.56
N GLY A 168 7.53 -13.05 -9.39
CA GLY A 168 8.75 -12.30 -9.16
C GLY A 168 10.03 -13.08 -9.43
N ASP A 169 11.14 -12.36 -9.36
CA ASP A 169 12.50 -12.91 -9.51
C ASP A 169 13.02 -13.44 -8.16
N SER A 170 14.03 -14.32 -8.25
CA SER A 170 14.80 -14.75 -7.08
C SER A 170 15.66 -13.60 -6.60
N MET A 171 15.33 -13.07 -5.42
CA MET A 171 16.01 -11.93 -4.80
C MET A 171 16.10 -12.14 -3.29
N GLY A 172 17.16 -11.59 -2.70
CA GLY A 172 17.31 -11.45 -1.26
C GLY A 172 17.17 -10.00 -0.83
N PHE A 173 16.60 -9.73 0.34
CA PHE A 173 16.53 -8.37 0.87
C PHE A 173 16.73 -8.32 2.37
N VAL A 174 17.20 -7.17 2.85
CA VAL A 174 17.29 -6.83 4.27
C VAL A 174 16.79 -5.41 4.45
N ASN A 175 15.67 -5.26 5.14
CA ASN A 175 15.26 -3.97 5.69
C ASN A 175 15.94 -3.75 7.03
N TYR A 176 16.42 -2.55 7.24
CA TYR A 176 16.96 -2.10 8.52
C TYR A 176 16.24 -0.83 8.98
N ASP A 177 15.97 -0.77 10.29
CA ASP A 177 15.40 0.41 10.97
C ASP A 177 16.19 0.61 12.26
N THR A 178 16.96 1.67 12.30
CA THR A 178 17.87 1.97 13.41
C THR A 178 17.42 3.24 14.08
N ASN A 179 17.27 3.19 15.40
CA ASN A 179 16.93 4.33 16.23
C ASN A 179 17.94 4.44 17.36
N LEU A 180 18.53 5.61 17.54
CA LEU A 180 19.52 5.93 18.55
C LEU A 180 19.00 7.07 19.41
N TYR A 181 19.11 6.93 20.71
CA TYR A 181 18.75 7.96 21.68
C TYR A 181 19.85 8.12 22.69
N ARG A 182 20.14 9.35 23.02
CA ARG A 182 21.00 9.72 24.14
C ARG A 182 20.33 10.80 24.94
N SER A 183 20.10 10.53 26.20
CA SER A 183 19.50 11.46 27.13
C SER A 183 20.51 11.75 28.25
N ASP A 184 20.82 13.02 28.45
CA ASP A 184 21.65 13.50 29.55
C ASP A 184 20.71 14.20 30.55
N TYR A 185 20.51 13.60 31.73
CA TYR A 185 19.67 14.14 32.80
C TYR A 185 20.48 15.06 33.72
N ARG A 186 19.85 16.16 34.16
CA ARG A 186 20.42 17.17 35.02
C ARG A 186 19.55 17.37 36.26
N GLY A 187 20.14 17.62 37.41
CA GLY A 187 19.40 17.74 38.69
C GLY A 187 19.59 16.52 39.57
N GLY A 188 18.94 16.38 40.71
CA GLY A 188 19.21 15.49 41.84
C GLY A 188 19.74 14.07 41.61
N GLU A 189 19.39 13.43 40.49
CA GLU A 189 20.05 12.23 39.97
C GLU A 189 20.53 12.50 38.54
N SER A 190 21.69 13.15 38.43
CA SER A 190 22.32 13.35 37.15
C SER A 190 22.79 12.01 36.57
N GLY A 191 22.39 11.70 35.34
CA GLY A 191 22.71 10.42 34.71
C GLY A 191 22.68 10.53 33.20
N ARG A 192 23.26 9.53 32.57
CA ARG A 192 23.20 9.36 31.12
C ARG A 192 22.47 8.08 30.76
N SER A 193 21.55 8.18 29.83
CA SER A 193 20.89 7.04 29.22
C SER A 193 21.23 7.01 27.74
N ASP A 194 21.84 5.94 27.28
CA ASP A 194 22.05 5.64 25.87
C ASP A 194 21.15 4.46 25.50
N TYR A 195 20.42 4.59 24.40
CA TYR A 195 19.55 3.55 23.86
C TYR A 195 19.76 3.40 22.36
N ALA A 196 19.89 2.17 21.90
CA ALA A 196 19.92 1.84 20.48
C ALA A 196 18.98 0.68 20.18
N TYR A 197 18.23 0.84 19.12
CA TYR A 197 17.35 -0.17 18.55
C TYR A 197 17.74 -0.41 17.11
N VAL A 198 17.84 -1.68 16.70
CA VAL A 198 18.01 -2.09 15.31
C VAL A 198 16.98 -3.17 15.02
N GLY A 199 16.00 -2.81 14.21
CA GLY A 199 15.01 -3.74 13.67
C GLY A 199 15.50 -4.27 12.32
N LEU A 200 15.45 -5.58 12.13
CA LEU A 200 15.81 -6.24 10.88
C LEU A 200 14.63 -7.07 10.38
N ASN A 201 14.27 -6.87 9.13
CA ASN A 201 13.32 -7.71 8.41
C ASN A 201 13.97 -8.15 7.11
N SER A 202 14.31 -9.42 7.01
CA SER A 202 15.03 -10.01 5.88
C SER A 202 14.22 -11.09 5.20
N GLY A 203 14.47 -11.29 3.92
CA GLY A 203 13.79 -12.31 3.15
C GLY A 203 14.58 -12.76 1.93
N ILE A 204 14.26 -13.98 1.50
CA ILE A 204 14.75 -14.55 0.23
C ILE A 204 13.54 -15.10 -0.51
N ASN A 205 13.43 -14.78 -1.78
CA ASN A 205 12.41 -15.28 -2.69
C ASN A 205 13.01 -16.28 -3.65
N LEU A 206 12.42 -17.48 -3.73
CA LEU A 206 12.83 -18.57 -4.63
C LEU A 206 11.58 -19.15 -5.29
N GLY A 207 11.29 -18.74 -6.51
CA GLY A 207 10.04 -19.06 -7.19
C GLY A 207 8.83 -18.60 -6.37
N LEU A 208 7.94 -19.50 -5.95
CA LEU A 208 6.80 -19.18 -5.07
C LEU A 208 7.12 -19.27 -3.57
N TRP A 209 8.31 -19.71 -3.19
CA TRP A 209 8.70 -19.75 -1.79
C TRP A 209 9.24 -18.41 -1.29
N ARG A 210 8.83 -18.03 -0.10
CA ARG A 210 9.19 -16.80 0.60
C ARG A 210 9.79 -17.14 1.95
N LEU A 211 11.10 -17.12 2.07
CA LEU A 211 11.79 -17.24 3.35
C LEU A 211 11.82 -15.86 4.03
N ARG A 212 11.46 -15.79 5.29
CA ARG A 212 11.38 -14.53 6.05
C ARG A 212 12.01 -14.70 7.42
N HIS A 213 12.74 -13.69 7.84
CA HIS A 213 13.31 -13.61 9.19
C HIS A 213 13.12 -12.20 9.74
N GLN A 214 12.57 -12.11 10.94
CA GLN A 214 12.40 -10.87 11.67
C GLN A 214 13.09 -10.96 13.02
N SER A 215 13.89 -9.96 13.31
CA SER A 215 14.60 -9.86 14.59
C SER A 215 14.81 -8.40 14.97
N ASN A 216 15.10 -8.17 16.24
CA ASN A 216 15.53 -6.88 16.71
C ASN A 216 16.68 -7.02 17.70
N TYR A 217 17.51 -5.98 17.71
CA TYR A 217 18.56 -5.80 18.67
C TYR A 217 18.29 -4.54 19.48
N THR A 218 18.35 -4.64 20.79
CA THR A 218 18.24 -3.53 21.70
C THR A 218 19.50 -3.42 22.54
N TYR A 219 20.00 -2.20 22.66
CA TYR A 219 21.07 -1.82 23.55
C TYR A 219 20.57 -0.69 24.44
N SER A 220 20.68 -0.85 25.74
CA SER A 220 20.40 0.20 26.70
C SER A 220 21.57 0.32 27.69
N ARG A 221 21.97 1.54 27.99
CA ARG A 221 22.98 1.84 28.97
C ARG A 221 22.49 2.96 29.86
N TYR A 222 22.48 2.72 31.14
CA TYR A 222 22.14 3.72 32.16
C TYR A 222 23.26 3.78 33.20
N ASN A 223 23.85 4.95 33.43
CA ASN A 223 24.90 5.21 34.40
C ASN A 223 26.04 4.16 34.37
N GLY A 224 26.47 3.75 33.19
CA GLY A 224 27.57 2.82 33.01
C GLY A 224 27.17 1.35 32.91
N GLN A 225 25.98 0.96 33.38
CA GLN A 225 25.47 -0.39 33.23
C GLN A 225 24.83 -0.59 31.87
N ALA A 226 25.31 -1.55 31.11
CA ALA A 226 24.82 -1.84 29.77
C ALA A 226 24.07 -3.15 29.71
N ARG A 227 22.91 -3.13 29.06
CA ARG A 227 22.11 -4.33 28.73
C ARG A 227 22.02 -4.47 27.21
N ARG A 228 22.22 -5.67 26.72
CA ARG A 228 22.12 -6.02 25.32
C ARG A 228 21.15 -7.18 25.15
N LYS A 229 20.22 -7.07 24.21
CA LYS A 229 19.27 -8.15 23.95
C LYS A 229 19.05 -8.28 22.44
N TRP A 230 19.31 -9.47 21.93
CA TRP A 230 18.88 -9.88 20.60
C TRP A 230 17.60 -10.69 20.76
N ASN A 231 16.59 -10.35 19.97
CA ASN A 231 15.30 -11.04 20.00
C ASN A 231 14.93 -11.47 18.59
N SER A 232 14.83 -12.81 18.37
CA SER A 232 14.26 -13.38 17.16
C SER A 232 12.74 -13.40 17.29
N ILE A 233 12.06 -12.68 16.40
CA ILE A 233 10.60 -12.57 16.42
C ILE A 233 9.98 -13.78 15.74
N ARG A 234 10.37 -14.03 14.49
CA ARG A 234 9.87 -15.15 13.70
C ARG A 234 10.80 -15.49 12.53
N THR A 235 10.83 -16.77 12.16
CA THR A 235 11.54 -17.29 11.00
C THR A 235 10.66 -18.33 10.33
N TYR A 236 10.25 -18.09 9.11
CA TYR A 236 9.32 -18.96 8.42
C TYR A 236 9.54 -19.00 6.91
N ALA A 237 9.07 -20.08 6.31
CA ALA A 237 8.91 -20.22 4.87
C ALA A 237 7.43 -20.18 4.53
N GLN A 238 7.08 -19.46 3.49
CA GLN A 238 5.71 -19.24 3.06
C GLN A 238 5.54 -19.53 1.58
N ARG A 239 4.40 -20.12 1.18
CA ARG A 239 4.08 -20.42 -0.20
C ARG A 239 2.60 -20.19 -0.47
N ALA A 240 2.29 -19.42 -1.51
CA ALA A 240 0.93 -19.24 -2.00
C ALA A 240 0.43 -20.49 -2.72
N LEU A 241 -0.83 -20.86 -2.47
CA LEU A 241 -1.56 -21.97 -3.08
C LEU A 241 -2.84 -21.43 -3.74
N PRO A 242 -2.74 -20.90 -4.98
CA PRO A 242 -3.85 -20.21 -5.65
C PRO A 242 -5.10 -21.06 -5.81
N ALA A 243 -4.93 -22.36 -6.14
CA ALA A 243 -6.06 -23.27 -6.34
C ALA A 243 -6.96 -23.40 -5.10
N TRP A 244 -6.40 -23.22 -3.89
CA TRP A 244 -7.13 -23.28 -2.62
C TRP A 244 -7.36 -21.89 -2.02
N ARG A 245 -6.92 -20.82 -2.71
CA ARG A 245 -6.91 -19.45 -2.20
C ARG A 245 -6.28 -19.37 -0.82
N SER A 246 -5.16 -20.05 -0.63
CA SER A 246 -4.55 -20.26 0.68
C SER A 246 -3.05 -20.04 0.63
N GLU A 247 -2.48 -19.89 1.81
CA GLU A 247 -1.07 -19.76 2.04
C GLU A 247 -0.61 -20.83 3.02
N LEU A 248 0.44 -21.57 2.64
CA LEU A 248 1.13 -22.53 3.50
C LEU A 248 2.30 -21.80 4.16
N THR A 249 2.37 -21.89 5.49
CA THR A 249 3.46 -21.35 6.29
C THR A 249 4.13 -22.47 7.08
N ALA A 250 5.45 -22.57 7.01
CA ALA A 250 6.26 -23.54 7.76
C ALA A 250 7.34 -22.81 8.56
N GLY A 251 7.48 -23.10 9.84
CA GLY A 251 8.44 -22.47 10.73
C GLY A 251 7.81 -21.76 11.91
N GLU A 252 8.39 -20.65 12.32
CA GLU A 252 7.95 -19.86 13.46
C GLU A 252 7.03 -18.73 13.03
N SER A 253 5.77 -18.78 13.45
CA SER A 253 4.75 -17.79 13.14
C SER A 253 3.65 -17.74 14.22
N TYR A 254 2.49 -17.20 13.87
CA TYR A 254 1.35 -17.02 14.77
C TYR A 254 0.09 -17.58 14.15
N THR A 255 -0.78 -18.16 14.98
CA THR A 255 -2.12 -18.56 14.53
C THR A 255 -2.96 -17.32 14.13
N ALA A 256 -3.98 -17.51 13.31
CA ALA A 256 -4.75 -16.44 12.71
C ALA A 256 -5.45 -15.50 13.72
N GLY A 257 -5.77 -15.96 14.93
CA GLY A 257 -6.29 -15.14 16.04
C GLY A 257 -7.67 -14.52 15.81
N ASN A 258 -8.37 -14.82 14.74
CA ASN A 258 -9.65 -14.20 14.38
C ASN A 258 -10.81 -14.63 15.30
N LEU A 259 -10.84 -15.89 15.67
CA LEU A 259 -11.89 -16.51 16.48
C LEU A 259 -11.37 -16.95 17.83
N LEU A 260 -10.23 -17.63 17.85
CA LEU A 260 -9.48 -18.01 19.05
C LEU A 260 -8.28 -17.08 19.22
N GLY A 261 -7.87 -16.80 20.45
CA GLY A 261 -6.71 -15.93 20.71
C GLY A 261 -5.45 -16.38 19.93
N SER A 262 -4.66 -15.44 19.43
CA SER A 262 -3.44 -15.76 18.66
C SER A 262 -2.38 -16.38 19.56
N ILE A 263 -1.73 -17.42 19.07
CA ILE A 263 -0.63 -18.11 19.74
C ILE A 263 0.59 -18.19 18.83
N GLY A 264 1.78 -17.93 19.38
CA GLY A 264 3.04 -18.17 18.68
C GLY A 264 3.31 -19.67 18.55
N TYR A 265 3.72 -20.11 17.38
CA TYR A 265 4.01 -21.52 17.12
C TYR A 265 5.30 -21.72 16.30
N ARG A 266 5.84 -22.92 16.42
CA ARG A 266 6.82 -23.50 15.50
C ARG A 266 6.21 -24.77 14.90
N GLY A 267 5.91 -24.75 13.61
CA GLY A 267 5.19 -25.84 12.98
C GLY A 267 4.70 -25.48 11.57
N LEU A 268 3.55 -26.01 11.21
CA LEU A 268 2.91 -25.80 9.90
C LEU A 268 1.55 -25.12 10.07
N SER A 269 1.24 -24.20 9.19
CA SER A 269 -0.08 -23.58 9.11
C SER A 269 -0.53 -23.47 7.66
N LEU A 270 -1.79 -23.80 7.42
CA LEU A 270 -2.47 -23.61 6.16
C LEU A 270 -3.70 -22.72 6.41
N ALA A 271 -3.72 -21.55 5.81
CA ALA A 271 -4.79 -20.59 6.02
C ALA A 271 -5.25 -19.95 4.70
N THR A 272 -6.53 -19.62 4.63
CA THR A 272 -7.08 -18.85 3.51
C THR A 272 -6.42 -17.49 3.44
N ASP A 273 -5.93 -17.12 2.26
CA ASP A 273 -5.37 -15.79 1.97
C ASP A 273 -6.41 -14.91 1.28
N ASP A 274 -7.04 -14.04 2.05
CA ASP A 274 -8.04 -13.10 1.53
C ASP A 274 -7.45 -12.07 0.56
N ARG A 275 -6.12 -11.90 0.51
CA ARG A 275 -5.46 -11.02 -0.45
C ARG A 275 -5.67 -11.49 -1.89
N MET A 276 -5.91 -12.80 -2.09
CA MET A 276 -6.25 -13.40 -3.38
C MET A 276 -7.66 -13.06 -3.85
N LEU A 277 -8.51 -12.53 -2.95
CA LEU A 277 -9.84 -12.07 -3.32
C LEU A 277 -9.79 -10.67 -3.94
N PRO A 278 -10.71 -10.32 -4.83
CA PRO A 278 -10.89 -8.95 -5.31
C PRO A 278 -11.16 -7.96 -4.17
N GLU A 279 -10.81 -6.70 -4.39
CA GLU A 279 -10.92 -5.65 -3.35
C GLU A 279 -12.32 -5.51 -2.76
N SER A 280 -13.35 -5.61 -3.61
CA SER A 280 -14.75 -5.53 -3.20
C SER A 280 -15.18 -6.65 -2.23
N LEU A 281 -14.35 -7.67 -2.05
CA LEU A 281 -14.60 -8.84 -1.19
C LEU A 281 -13.66 -8.87 0.03
N ARG A 282 -12.77 -7.90 0.21
CA ARG A 282 -11.74 -7.85 1.27
C ARG A 282 -12.16 -7.06 2.51
N ARG A 283 -11.34 -7.18 3.54
CA ARG A 283 -11.50 -6.59 4.89
C ARG A 283 -10.86 -5.24 5.11
N TYR A 284 -11.25 -4.63 6.24
CA TYR A 284 -10.75 -3.39 6.85
C TYR A 284 -9.51 -3.64 7.72
N ALA A 285 -8.55 -2.69 7.75
CA ALA A 285 -7.35 -2.70 8.61
C ALA A 285 -7.44 -1.59 9.68
N PRO A 286 -6.99 -1.84 10.95
CA PRO A 286 -7.03 -0.83 12.02
C PRO A 286 -5.93 0.21 11.86
N GLN A 287 -6.25 1.43 12.30
CA GLN A 287 -5.30 2.54 12.42
C GLN A 287 -5.04 2.84 13.90
N VAL A 288 -3.78 3.04 14.29
CA VAL A 288 -3.43 3.55 15.62
C VAL A 288 -3.39 5.08 15.58
N ARG A 289 -4.22 5.70 16.39
CA ARG A 289 -4.26 7.16 16.54
C ARG A 289 -3.96 7.50 17.98
N GLY A 290 -3.12 8.51 18.19
CA GLY A 290 -2.75 8.98 19.53
C GLY A 290 -2.22 10.40 19.50
N THR A 291 -1.79 10.86 20.64
CA THR A 291 -1.18 12.17 20.80
C THR A 291 0.10 12.03 21.61
N ALA A 292 1.17 12.63 21.14
CA ALA A 292 2.44 12.74 21.86
C ALA A 292 2.61 14.15 22.41
N ALA A 293 3.01 14.27 23.66
CA ALA A 293 3.25 15.57 24.29
C ALA A 293 4.60 16.17 23.88
N THR A 294 5.58 15.33 23.60
CA THR A 294 6.92 15.70 23.16
C THR A 294 7.31 14.94 21.90
N ALA A 295 8.53 15.07 21.40
CA ALA A 295 9.06 14.12 20.42
C ALA A 295 9.17 12.75 21.10
N ALA A 296 8.27 11.87 20.75
CA ALA A 296 8.06 10.61 21.45
C ALA A 296 8.42 9.40 20.59
N ARG A 297 8.75 8.34 21.27
CA ARG A 297 8.93 7.01 20.70
C ARG A 297 7.67 6.20 20.98
N VAL A 298 6.89 5.90 19.93
CA VAL A 298 5.69 5.09 20.04
C VAL A 298 6.04 3.64 19.78
N VAL A 299 5.82 2.80 20.78
CA VAL A 299 6.01 1.36 20.72
C VAL A 299 4.65 0.70 20.65
N ILE A 300 4.40 -0.07 19.62
CA ILE A 300 3.18 -0.82 19.43
C ILE A 300 3.50 -2.29 19.63
N SER A 301 2.84 -2.90 20.57
CA SER A 301 2.96 -4.30 20.89
C SER A 301 1.61 -4.99 20.67
N GLN A 302 1.65 -6.26 20.37
CA GLN A 302 0.47 -7.12 20.27
C GLN A 302 0.76 -8.44 20.96
N ASN A 303 -0.09 -8.88 21.85
CA ASN A 303 0.10 -10.08 22.66
C ASN A 303 1.48 -10.08 23.37
N GLY A 304 1.87 -8.94 23.96
CA GLY A 304 3.14 -8.78 24.67
C GLY A 304 4.39 -8.63 23.77
N ARG A 305 4.22 -8.55 22.45
CA ARG A 305 5.33 -8.42 21.50
C ARG A 305 5.32 -7.10 20.81
N LYS A 306 6.50 -6.50 20.75
CA LYS A 306 6.73 -5.31 19.97
C LYS A 306 6.62 -5.63 18.47
N ILE A 307 5.60 -5.09 17.81
CA ILE A 307 5.41 -5.22 16.36
C ILE A 307 5.93 -4.01 15.59
N ARG A 308 5.86 -2.82 16.20
CA ARG A 308 6.31 -1.57 15.56
C ARG A 308 6.89 -0.62 16.58
N GLU A 309 7.89 0.12 16.15
CA GLU A 309 8.42 1.27 16.88
C GLU A 309 8.59 2.43 15.90
N VAL A 310 8.00 3.57 16.22
CA VAL A 310 8.00 4.76 15.35
C VAL A 310 8.26 5.98 16.21
N ASN A 311 9.11 6.88 15.70
CA ASN A 311 9.31 8.19 16.30
C ASN A 311 8.26 9.14 15.73
N VAL A 312 7.55 9.81 16.63
CA VAL A 312 6.51 10.77 16.27
C VAL A 312 6.90 12.14 16.79
N ALA A 313 6.55 13.17 16.03
CA ALA A 313 6.64 14.55 16.49
C ALA A 313 5.59 14.84 17.56
N PRO A 314 5.78 15.88 18.36
CA PRO A 314 4.74 16.33 19.29
C PRO A 314 3.44 16.64 18.55
N GLY A 315 2.31 16.23 19.11
CA GLY A 315 0.98 16.43 18.57
C GLY A 315 0.26 15.11 18.22
N PRO A 316 -0.89 15.19 17.55
CA PRO A 316 -1.64 14.00 17.14
C PRO A 316 -0.86 13.23 16.06
N PHE A 317 -0.83 11.89 16.21
CA PHE A 317 -0.22 10.99 15.25
C PHE A 317 -1.21 9.93 14.76
N VAL A 318 -0.98 9.45 13.54
CA VAL A 318 -1.70 8.32 12.94
C VAL A 318 -0.65 7.35 12.39
N ILE A 319 -0.74 6.09 12.80
CA ILE A 319 0.09 5.00 12.29
C ILE A 319 -0.86 4.02 11.61
N ASP A 320 -0.79 3.93 10.30
CA ASP A 320 -1.65 3.13 9.43
C ASP A 320 -0.89 2.05 8.65
N ASP A 321 0.44 2.01 8.82
CA ASP A 321 1.35 1.08 8.14
C ASP A 321 1.73 -0.14 9.01
N LEU A 322 0.77 -0.65 9.77
CA LEU A 322 0.97 -1.82 10.62
C LEU A 322 0.86 -3.11 9.81
N TYR A 323 1.87 -3.41 9.01
CA TYR A 323 1.91 -4.59 8.15
C TYR A 323 1.88 -5.93 8.90
N ASP A 324 2.29 -5.92 10.16
CA ASP A 324 2.38 -7.12 11.01
C ASP A 324 1.18 -7.32 11.93
N SER A 325 0.18 -6.44 11.90
CA SER A 325 -1.04 -6.52 12.71
C SER A 325 -2.11 -7.47 12.14
N ALA A 326 -1.73 -8.40 11.28
CA ALA A 326 -2.65 -9.38 10.69
C ALA A 326 -3.22 -10.38 11.71
N TYR A 327 -2.79 -10.31 12.96
CA TYR A 327 -3.15 -11.22 14.03
C TYR A 327 -4.08 -10.51 15.00
N ALA A 328 -5.24 -11.11 15.27
CA ALA A 328 -6.19 -10.57 16.24
C ALA A 328 -5.58 -10.51 17.65
N GLY A 329 -5.87 -9.46 18.35
CA GLY A 329 -5.38 -9.12 19.67
C GLY A 329 -5.23 -7.61 19.79
N ASP A 330 -5.62 -7.06 20.93
CA ASP A 330 -5.53 -5.63 21.17
C ASP A 330 -4.09 -5.13 20.94
N LEU A 331 -3.96 -3.95 20.34
CA LEU A 331 -2.66 -3.32 20.16
C LEU A 331 -2.35 -2.50 21.41
N ASP A 332 -1.35 -2.89 22.16
CA ASP A 332 -0.84 -2.12 23.27
C ASP A 332 0.11 -1.06 22.75
N VAL A 333 -0.26 0.18 22.92
CA VAL A 333 0.52 1.33 22.45
C VAL A 333 1.15 2.01 23.66
N GLN A 334 2.47 2.12 23.63
CA GLN A 334 3.23 2.84 24.66
C GLN A 334 3.91 4.03 23.99
N VAL A 335 3.66 5.20 24.49
CA VAL A 335 4.28 6.44 24.04
C VAL A 335 5.33 6.83 25.07
N PHE A 336 6.57 6.68 24.73
CA PHE A 336 7.72 7.10 25.54
C PHE A 336 8.07 8.51 25.17
N GLU A 337 7.77 9.42 26.04
CA GLU A 337 8.02 10.84 25.87
C GLU A 337 9.51 11.18 26.11
N ALA A 338 9.95 12.34 25.62
CA ALA A 338 11.34 12.76 25.77
C ALA A 338 11.74 13.06 27.21
N ASP A 339 10.78 13.41 28.07
CA ASP A 339 10.99 13.66 29.51
C ASP A 339 11.08 12.37 30.35
N GLY A 340 10.95 11.20 29.69
CA GLY A 340 10.96 9.89 30.32
C GLY A 340 9.61 9.42 30.81
N SER A 341 8.55 10.22 30.68
CA SER A 341 7.19 9.79 30.99
C SER A 341 6.69 8.79 29.94
N VAL A 342 5.86 7.85 30.37
CA VAL A 342 5.30 6.83 29.49
C VAL A 342 3.78 6.86 29.62
N SER A 343 3.10 7.11 28.53
CA SER A 343 1.66 6.92 28.44
C SER A 343 1.35 5.66 27.65
N SER A 344 0.38 4.85 28.11
CA SER A 344 -0.02 3.64 27.44
C SER A 344 -1.52 3.62 27.20
N PHE A 345 -1.92 3.11 26.05
CA PHE A 345 -3.30 2.85 25.71
C PHE A 345 -3.41 1.61 24.84
N SER A 346 -4.54 0.95 24.91
CA SER A 346 -4.83 -0.18 24.05
C SER A 346 -5.74 0.28 22.91
N VAL A 347 -5.40 -0.09 21.70
CA VAL A 347 -6.29 0.03 20.55
C VAL A 347 -6.98 -1.30 20.37
N PRO A 348 -8.28 -1.40 20.73
CA PRO A 348 -8.99 -2.65 20.57
C PRO A 348 -8.97 -3.07 19.11
N PHE A 349 -8.39 -4.22 18.84
CA PHE A 349 -8.55 -4.90 17.57
C PHE A 349 -9.80 -5.77 17.66
N ALA A 350 -10.94 -5.13 17.83
CA ALA A 350 -12.19 -5.83 17.76
C ALA A 350 -12.59 -5.99 16.31
N SER A 351 -12.74 -7.21 15.88
CA SER A 351 -13.29 -7.51 14.58
C SER A 351 -14.70 -6.93 14.49
N VAL A 352 -14.91 -6.05 13.53
CA VAL A 352 -16.27 -5.74 13.07
C VAL A 352 -16.96 -7.07 12.79
N PRO A 353 -18.24 -7.30 13.18
CA PRO A 353 -18.93 -8.51 12.82
C PRO A 353 -18.80 -8.73 11.32
N GLU A 354 -18.11 -9.77 10.95
CA GLU A 354 -17.77 -9.99 9.55
C GLU A 354 -18.84 -10.85 8.92
N SER A 355 -19.75 -10.21 8.22
CA SER A 355 -20.64 -10.90 7.31
C SER A 355 -19.83 -11.38 6.10
N MET A 356 -19.78 -12.67 5.89
CA MET A 356 -19.23 -13.26 4.68
C MET A 356 -20.32 -13.40 3.62
N ARG A 357 -19.96 -13.17 2.36
CA ARG A 357 -20.87 -13.41 1.23
C ARG A 357 -21.23 -14.90 1.13
N PRO A 358 -22.45 -15.24 0.70
CA PRO A 358 -22.83 -16.63 0.48
C PRO A 358 -21.83 -17.37 -0.39
N GLY A 359 -21.49 -18.61 0.02
CA GLY A 359 -20.57 -19.46 -0.71
C GLY A 359 -19.07 -19.19 -0.46
N LEU A 360 -18.72 -18.05 0.16
CA LEU A 360 -17.33 -17.82 0.59
C LEU A 360 -17.06 -18.50 1.93
N SER A 361 -15.88 -19.08 2.04
CA SER A 361 -15.39 -19.67 3.29
C SER A 361 -13.96 -19.22 3.56
N ARG A 362 -13.61 -19.18 4.83
CA ARG A 362 -12.28 -18.93 5.35
C ARG A 362 -11.94 -20.01 6.36
N TYR A 363 -10.76 -20.54 6.29
CA TYR A 363 -10.25 -21.51 7.24
C TYR A 363 -8.80 -21.22 7.62
N SER A 364 -8.43 -21.69 8.80
CA SER A 364 -7.04 -21.76 9.24
C SER A 364 -6.85 -23.07 9.98
N PHE A 365 -5.80 -23.78 9.62
CA PHE A 365 -5.35 -24.98 10.33
C PHE A 365 -3.89 -24.79 10.70
N THR A 366 -3.55 -25.00 11.97
CA THR A 366 -2.16 -24.89 12.46
C THR A 366 -1.86 -26.12 13.33
N LEU A 367 -0.71 -26.72 13.10
CA LEU A 367 -0.16 -27.81 13.89
C LEU A 367 1.29 -27.45 14.23
N GLY A 368 1.62 -27.45 15.53
CA GLY A 368 2.98 -27.09 15.94
C GLY A 368 3.16 -27.05 17.43
N GLN A 369 4.36 -26.68 17.82
CA GLN A 369 4.74 -26.43 19.22
C GLN A 369 4.45 -24.96 19.58
N ALA A 370 3.89 -24.71 20.74
CA ALA A 370 3.66 -23.36 21.24
C ALA A 370 5.00 -22.69 21.57
N ARG A 371 5.11 -21.41 21.25
CA ARG A 371 6.30 -20.57 21.53
C ARG A 371 5.97 -19.48 22.54
N GLN A 372 6.99 -19.13 23.34
CA GLN A 372 7.00 -17.97 24.24
C GLN A 372 6.26 -18.13 25.58
N TYR A 373 5.91 -19.33 25.88
CA TYR A 373 5.32 -19.69 27.16
C TYR A 373 6.26 -20.64 27.89
N GLY A 374 7.56 -20.29 27.97
CA GLY A 374 8.62 -21.05 28.61
C GLY A 374 9.35 -22.01 27.67
N ASP A 375 10.10 -22.95 28.30
CA ASP A 375 10.91 -23.95 27.58
C ASP A 375 10.09 -25.17 27.13
N GLY A 376 8.76 -25.09 27.23
CA GLY A 376 7.85 -26.21 26.92
C GLY A 376 7.72 -26.48 25.44
N ASP A 377 7.84 -27.73 25.06
CA ASP A 377 7.59 -28.24 23.71
C ASP A 377 6.11 -28.65 23.53
N ASP A 378 5.19 -27.89 24.14
CA ASP A 378 3.77 -28.22 24.14
C ASP A 378 3.18 -28.20 22.72
N LEU A 379 2.84 -29.37 22.22
CA LEU A 379 2.19 -29.55 20.93
C LEU A 379 0.73 -29.07 21.01
N PHE A 380 0.28 -28.39 19.98
CA PHE A 380 -1.11 -28.04 19.82
C PHE A 380 -1.57 -28.12 18.38
N ALA A 381 -2.88 -28.30 18.22
CA ALA A 381 -3.56 -28.15 16.96
C ALA A 381 -4.64 -27.08 17.08
N ASP A 382 -4.72 -26.19 16.10
CA ASP A 382 -5.70 -25.12 16.02
C ASP A 382 -6.43 -25.19 14.68
N PHE A 383 -7.75 -25.12 14.73
CA PHE A 383 -8.59 -25.11 13.55
C PHE A 383 -9.68 -24.04 13.70
N THR A 384 -9.80 -23.17 12.71
CA THR A 384 -10.90 -22.22 12.61
C THR A 384 -11.55 -22.30 11.24
N TYR A 385 -12.88 -22.14 11.21
CA TYR A 385 -13.66 -22.13 9.99
C TYR A 385 -14.78 -21.11 10.03
N GLN A 386 -14.90 -20.31 8.99
CA GLN A 386 -15.99 -19.36 8.81
C GLN A 386 -16.61 -19.57 7.44
N ARG A 387 -17.93 -19.47 7.33
CA ARG A 387 -18.65 -19.61 6.06
C ARG A 387 -19.87 -18.70 5.99
N GLY A 388 -20.01 -17.98 4.91
CA GLY A 388 -21.25 -17.30 4.55
C GLY A 388 -22.29 -18.32 4.09
N MET A 389 -23.29 -18.55 4.94
CA MET A 389 -24.39 -19.48 4.65
C MET A 389 -25.46 -18.82 3.80
N SER A 390 -25.72 -17.55 4.03
CA SER A 390 -26.65 -16.72 3.26
C SER A 390 -26.20 -15.26 3.29
N ASN A 391 -26.91 -14.35 2.65
CA ASN A 391 -26.66 -12.91 2.74
C ASN A 391 -26.83 -12.37 4.18
N ALA A 392 -27.59 -13.10 5.01
CA ALA A 392 -27.86 -12.69 6.37
C ALA A 392 -27.05 -13.45 7.43
N LEU A 393 -26.56 -14.65 7.11
CA LEU A 393 -25.95 -15.53 8.12
C LEU A 393 -24.56 -15.98 7.73
N THR A 394 -23.60 -15.73 8.64
CA THR A 394 -22.26 -16.32 8.63
C THR A 394 -22.09 -17.24 9.83
N ALA A 395 -21.57 -18.43 9.65
CA ALA A 395 -21.27 -19.38 10.72
C ALA A 395 -19.78 -19.37 11.03
N ASN A 396 -19.44 -19.46 12.33
CA ASN A 396 -18.10 -19.49 12.88
C ASN A 396 -17.90 -20.75 13.71
N LEU A 397 -16.81 -21.47 13.48
CA LEU A 397 -16.40 -22.64 14.24
C LEU A 397 -14.92 -22.53 14.60
N GLY A 398 -14.53 -23.03 15.77
CA GLY A 398 -13.15 -23.08 16.21
C GLY A 398 -12.90 -24.29 17.12
N LEU A 399 -11.74 -24.88 17.00
CA LEU A 399 -11.25 -25.97 17.83
C LEU A 399 -9.77 -25.77 18.12
N ARG A 400 -9.37 -25.84 19.37
CA ARG A 400 -7.96 -25.85 19.79
C ARG A 400 -7.75 -26.95 20.80
N VAL A 401 -6.77 -27.78 20.53
CA VAL A 401 -6.40 -28.92 21.36
C VAL A 401 -4.90 -28.86 21.67
N ALA A 402 -4.56 -29.07 22.92
CA ALA A 402 -3.18 -29.26 23.36
C ALA A 402 -3.16 -30.25 24.53
N ASP A 403 -1.99 -30.52 25.06
CA ASP A 403 -1.90 -31.38 26.23
C ASP A 403 -2.68 -30.81 27.41
N ASP A 404 -3.62 -31.61 27.93
CA ASP A 404 -4.55 -31.22 29.01
C ASP A 404 -5.32 -29.91 28.76
N TYR A 405 -5.53 -29.57 27.49
CA TYR A 405 -6.29 -28.37 27.07
C TYR A 405 -7.21 -28.65 25.88
N LEU A 406 -8.43 -28.14 25.98
CA LEU A 406 -9.41 -28.15 24.91
C LEU A 406 -10.17 -26.83 24.91
N ALA A 407 -10.29 -26.20 23.74
CA ALA A 407 -11.22 -25.10 23.54
C ALA A 407 -12.06 -25.34 22.29
N MET A 408 -13.37 -25.08 22.40
CA MET A 408 -14.34 -25.18 21.33
C MET A 408 -15.08 -23.86 21.17
N LEU A 409 -15.15 -23.35 19.98
CA LEU A 409 -15.88 -22.13 19.63
C LEU A 409 -17.01 -22.44 18.65
N GLY A 410 -18.17 -21.93 18.94
CA GLY A 410 -19.32 -21.90 18.04
C GLY A 410 -19.94 -20.51 18.03
N GLY A 411 -20.31 -20.02 16.87
CA GLY A 411 -20.88 -18.70 16.76
C GLY A 411 -21.32 -18.35 15.35
N GLY A 412 -21.68 -17.10 15.16
CA GLY A 412 -22.02 -16.59 13.86
C GLY A 412 -22.33 -15.10 13.86
N VAL A 413 -22.54 -14.60 12.65
CA VAL A 413 -22.92 -13.21 12.42
C VAL A 413 -24.24 -13.16 11.69
N LEU A 414 -25.19 -12.40 12.23
CA LEU A 414 -26.50 -12.16 11.63
C LEU A 414 -26.55 -10.72 11.10
N ALA A 415 -26.57 -10.59 9.79
CA ALA A 415 -26.76 -9.31 9.12
C ALA A 415 -28.27 -9.04 8.94
N THR A 416 -28.73 -7.92 9.52
CA THR A 416 -30.14 -7.51 9.48
C THR A 416 -30.27 -6.09 8.96
N ARG A 417 -31.51 -5.66 8.70
CA ARG A 417 -31.80 -4.23 8.42
C ARG A 417 -31.41 -3.28 9.56
N PHE A 418 -31.25 -3.79 10.77
CA PHE A 418 -30.85 -3.01 11.94
C PHE A 418 -29.34 -2.98 12.19
N GLY A 419 -28.54 -3.69 11.40
CA GLY A 419 -27.11 -3.84 11.54
C GLY A 419 -26.66 -5.29 11.55
N ALA A 420 -25.38 -5.50 11.75
CA ALA A 420 -24.76 -6.82 11.89
C ALA A 420 -24.55 -7.12 13.37
N PHE A 421 -24.99 -8.29 13.80
CA PHE A 421 -24.84 -8.81 15.15
C PHE A 421 -23.95 -10.06 15.09
N GLY A 422 -22.84 -10.04 15.80
CA GLY A 422 -21.96 -11.18 16.02
C GLY A 422 -22.18 -11.80 17.39
N LEU A 423 -22.28 -13.11 17.45
CA LEU A 423 -22.29 -13.87 18.71
C LEU A 423 -21.30 -15.02 18.58
N ASN A 424 -20.32 -15.04 19.44
CA ASN A 424 -19.36 -16.13 19.54
C ASN A 424 -19.27 -16.63 20.98
N SER A 425 -19.39 -17.94 21.16
CA SER A 425 -19.25 -18.60 22.46
C SER A 425 -18.08 -19.58 22.40
N THR A 426 -17.18 -19.49 23.34
CA THR A 426 -16.01 -20.39 23.48
C THR A 426 -16.06 -21.07 24.81
N TYR A 427 -16.09 -22.41 24.82
CA TYR A 427 -15.87 -23.24 25.99
C TYR A 427 -14.41 -23.60 26.06
N SER A 428 -13.81 -23.56 27.27
CA SER A 428 -12.47 -24.11 27.51
C SER A 428 -12.44 -25.04 28.71
N SER A 429 -11.60 -26.05 28.61
CA SER A 429 -11.30 -27.01 29.69
C SER A 429 -9.79 -27.21 29.74
N ALA A 430 -9.17 -26.90 30.85
CA ALA A 430 -7.73 -26.91 31.04
C ALA A 430 -7.37 -27.53 32.42
N ARG A 431 -6.28 -28.27 32.49
CA ARG A 431 -5.64 -28.59 33.76
C ARG A 431 -4.63 -27.49 34.07
N VAL A 432 -4.80 -26.87 35.25
CA VAL A 432 -3.96 -25.76 35.70
C VAL A 432 -2.94 -26.25 36.74
N GLU A 433 -2.15 -25.35 37.25
CA GLU A 433 -0.96 -25.59 38.11
C GLU A 433 -1.19 -26.50 39.31
N ASP A 434 -2.34 -26.39 39.99
CA ASP A 434 -2.72 -27.17 41.14
C ASP A 434 -3.21 -28.61 40.83
N GLY A 435 -3.15 -29.00 39.53
CA GLY A 435 -3.75 -30.23 39.04
C GLY A 435 -5.25 -30.20 38.88
N ALA A 436 -5.89 -29.11 39.28
CA ALA A 436 -7.32 -28.94 39.17
C ALA A 436 -7.73 -28.68 37.70
N ARG A 437 -8.88 -29.23 37.33
CA ARG A 437 -9.46 -28.99 36.03
C ARG A 437 -10.36 -27.74 36.10
N LYS A 438 -9.96 -26.66 35.40
CA LYS A 438 -10.75 -25.46 35.28
C LYS A 438 -11.54 -25.51 33.96
N GLN A 439 -12.82 -25.14 34.04
CA GLN A 439 -13.71 -25.13 32.88
C GLN A 439 -14.48 -23.82 32.88
N GLY A 440 -14.68 -23.26 31.69
CA GLY A 440 -15.41 -22.00 31.61
C GLY A 440 -15.83 -21.64 30.20
N TRP A 441 -16.59 -20.58 30.15
CA TRP A 441 -17.14 -20.01 28.93
C TRP A 441 -16.68 -18.57 28.74
N ARG A 442 -16.44 -18.22 27.49
CA ARG A 442 -16.30 -16.85 27.04
C ARG A 442 -17.37 -16.57 25.98
N ILE A 443 -18.16 -15.53 26.19
CA ILE A 443 -19.21 -15.12 25.28
C ILE A 443 -18.86 -13.73 24.77
N GLY A 444 -18.82 -13.57 23.45
CA GLY A 444 -18.63 -12.30 22.76
C GLY A 444 -19.86 -11.92 21.98
N LEU A 445 -20.25 -10.66 22.13
CA LEU A 445 -21.32 -10.01 21.39
C LEU A 445 -20.74 -8.80 20.67
N ASP A 446 -20.93 -8.72 19.36
CA ASP A 446 -20.45 -7.63 18.54
C ASP A 446 -21.60 -7.03 17.74
N TYR A 447 -21.61 -5.72 17.60
CA TYR A 447 -22.61 -5.01 16.81
C TYR A 447 -21.95 -3.92 15.96
N SER A 448 -22.39 -3.81 14.70
CA SER A 448 -21.93 -2.76 13.81
C SER A 448 -23.04 -2.29 12.89
N ARG A 449 -23.16 -0.98 12.72
CA ARG A 449 -24.10 -0.35 11.80
C ARG A 449 -23.66 1.04 11.37
N THR A 450 -23.91 1.36 10.10
CA THR A 450 -23.84 2.73 9.57
C THR A 450 -25.27 3.22 9.32
N PHE A 451 -25.65 4.34 9.95
CA PHE A 451 -26.93 5.00 9.76
C PHE A 451 -26.79 6.04 8.67
N GLN A 452 -27.12 5.67 7.46
CA GLN A 452 -26.97 6.53 6.27
C GLN A 452 -27.67 7.90 6.38
N PRO A 453 -28.92 8.01 6.87
CA PRO A 453 -29.62 9.29 6.91
C PRO A 453 -28.96 10.33 7.81
N THR A 454 -28.27 9.92 8.85
CA THR A 454 -27.62 10.80 9.83
C THR A 454 -26.11 10.89 9.64
N GLY A 455 -25.52 10.04 8.77
CA GLY A 455 -24.06 9.92 8.65
C GLY A 455 -23.39 9.34 9.91
N THR A 456 -24.17 8.70 10.80
CA THR A 456 -23.64 8.08 12.03
C THR A 456 -23.08 6.70 11.69
N THR A 457 -21.84 6.48 12.04
CA THR A 457 -21.22 5.16 11.93
C THR A 457 -20.92 4.63 13.32
N LEU A 458 -21.65 3.62 13.73
CA LEU A 458 -21.32 2.80 14.88
C LEU A 458 -20.47 1.65 14.35
N THR A 459 -19.16 1.81 14.47
CA THR A 459 -18.21 0.91 13.81
C THR A 459 -18.05 -0.37 14.63
N LEU A 460 -18.14 -0.26 15.95
CA LEU A 460 -17.98 -1.38 16.85
C LEU A 460 -18.69 -1.08 18.18
N ALA A 461 -19.50 -2.02 18.62
CA ALA A 461 -19.93 -2.16 19.99
C ALA A 461 -19.70 -3.63 20.35
N GLY A 462 -18.67 -3.90 21.13
CA GLY A 462 -18.29 -5.25 21.54
C GLY A 462 -18.49 -5.43 23.03
N TYR A 463 -19.06 -6.55 23.41
CA TYR A 463 -19.15 -7.00 24.79
C TYR A 463 -18.61 -8.40 24.92
N ARG A 464 -17.74 -8.62 25.89
CA ARG A 464 -17.19 -9.92 26.22
C ARG A 464 -17.42 -10.23 27.69
N TYR A 465 -17.96 -11.38 27.93
CA TYR A 465 -18.10 -11.96 29.28
C TYR A 465 -17.31 -13.27 29.35
N SER A 466 -16.52 -13.45 30.39
CA SER A 466 -15.81 -14.70 30.67
C SER A 466 -16.16 -15.19 32.07
N THR A 467 -16.42 -16.47 32.21
CA THR A 467 -16.56 -17.09 33.54
C THR A 467 -15.19 -17.26 34.18
N GLU A 468 -15.12 -17.34 35.53
CA GLU A 468 -13.86 -17.41 36.26
C GLU A 468 -12.98 -18.61 35.89
N GLY A 469 -13.60 -19.71 35.45
CA GLY A 469 -12.88 -20.93 35.04
C GLY A 469 -12.35 -20.92 33.59
N TYR A 470 -12.71 -19.92 32.76
CA TYR A 470 -12.25 -19.84 31.41
C TYR A 470 -10.75 -19.56 31.35
N ARG A 471 -10.03 -20.31 30.49
CA ARG A 471 -8.58 -20.14 30.26
C ARG A 471 -8.31 -20.15 28.76
N GLU A 472 -7.44 -19.27 28.30
CA GLU A 472 -6.81 -19.39 26.99
C GLU A 472 -5.59 -20.29 27.06
N LEU A 473 -5.19 -20.91 25.94
CA LEU A 473 -4.03 -21.81 25.92
C LEU A 473 -2.76 -21.08 26.40
N GLY A 474 -2.57 -19.81 25.99
CA GLY A 474 -1.43 -19.00 26.44
C GLY A 474 -1.36 -18.84 27.96
N ASP A 475 -2.50 -18.69 28.62
CA ASP A 475 -2.56 -18.59 30.09
C ASP A 475 -2.17 -19.91 30.76
N VAL A 476 -2.64 -21.03 30.19
CA VAL A 476 -2.33 -22.37 30.72
C VAL A 476 -0.84 -22.66 30.60
N LEU A 477 -0.26 -22.39 29.45
CA LEU A 477 1.18 -22.62 29.21
C LEU A 477 2.05 -21.67 30.05
N GLY A 478 1.70 -20.38 30.08
CA GLY A 478 2.41 -19.40 30.89
C GLY A 478 2.36 -19.70 32.39
N SER A 479 1.19 -20.13 32.90
CA SER A 479 1.10 -20.52 34.32
C SER A 479 1.90 -21.76 34.64
N ARG A 480 1.91 -22.78 33.78
CA ARG A 480 2.73 -23.97 33.96
C ARG A 480 4.24 -23.67 33.97
N ASP A 481 4.64 -22.72 33.10
CA ASP A 481 6.06 -22.32 33.05
C ASP A 481 6.45 -21.50 34.27
N ALA A 482 5.66 -20.55 34.68
CA ALA A 482 5.88 -19.73 35.86
C ALA A 482 6.04 -20.63 37.11
N LEU A 483 5.16 -21.64 37.26
CA LEU A 483 5.28 -22.62 38.39
C LEU A 483 6.59 -23.37 38.35
N ARG A 484 7.06 -23.84 37.18
CA ARG A 484 8.34 -24.55 37.06
C ARG A 484 9.53 -23.71 37.52
N HIS A 485 9.45 -22.39 37.33
CA HIS A 485 10.51 -21.46 37.72
C HIS A 485 10.29 -20.79 39.09
N GLY A 486 9.22 -21.14 39.80
CA GLY A 486 8.88 -20.55 41.09
C GLY A 486 8.34 -19.11 40.97
N ASP A 487 7.89 -18.73 39.79
CA ASP A 487 7.33 -17.41 39.47
C ASP A 487 5.81 -17.47 39.50
N THR A 488 5.18 -16.29 39.42
CA THR A 488 3.74 -16.16 39.30
C THR A 488 3.34 -15.68 37.90
N TRP A 489 2.42 -16.40 37.26
CA TRP A 489 1.84 -15.95 35.99
C TRP A 489 0.76 -14.92 36.24
N ASP A 490 0.95 -13.71 35.75
CA ASP A 490 -0.05 -12.64 35.78
C ASP A 490 -0.47 -12.25 34.39
N SER A 491 -1.60 -12.74 33.96
CA SER A 491 -2.21 -12.42 32.68
C SER A 491 -3.59 -11.75 32.91
N GLY A 492 -3.83 -10.66 32.22
CA GLY A 492 -5.12 -9.98 32.25
C GLY A 492 -6.27 -10.81 31.67
N SER A 493 -5.98 -11.79 30.81
CA SER A 493 -6.99 -12.47 29.98
C SER A 493 -7.88 -13.41 30.81
N TYR A 494 -7.33 -14.20 31.72
CA TYR A 494 -8.14 -15.13 32.52
C TYR A 494 -8.81 -14.48 33.76
N LYS A 495 -8.24 -13.39 34.26
CA LYS A 495 -8.82 -12.61 35.35
C LYS A 495 -9.96 -11.71 34.88
N GLN A 496 -10.00 -11.38 33.59
CA GLN A 496 -10.99 -10.49 33.03
C GLN A 496 -12.39 -11.11 33.04
N ARG A 497 -13.33 -10.42 33.66
CA ARG A 497 -14.72 -10.84 33.78
C ARG A 497 -15.56 -10.26 32.63
N ASN A 498 -15.55 -8.94 32.50
CA ASN A 498 -16.28 -8.24 31.44
C ASN A 498 -15.37 -7.29 30.71
N GLN A 499 -15.64 -7.12 29.42
CA GLN A 499 -15.02 -6.07 28.60
C GLN A 499 -16.11 -5.49 27.70
N PHE A 500 -16.20 -4.17 27.69
CA PHE A 500 -17.06 -3.44 26.81
C PHE A 500 -16.20 -2.53 25.93
N ASN A 501 -16.39 -2.56 24.61
CA ASN A 501 -15.71 -1.71 23.64
C ASN A 501 -16.74 -0.95 22.83
N LEU A 502 -16.47 0.33 22.56
CA LEU A 502 -17.36 1.20 21.79
C LEU A 502 -16.54 2.10 20.86
N LEU A 503 -16.96 2.19 19.60
CA LEU A 503 -16.44 3.15 18.64
C LEU A 503 -17.60 3.72 17.82
N VAL A 504 -17.86 5.01 18.00
CA VAL A 504 -18.90 5.75 17.29
C VAL A 504 -18.25 6.92 16.57
N SER A 505 -18.61 7.12 15.33
CA SER A 505 -18.23 8.29 14.54
C SER A 505 -19.48 8.91 13.92
N GLN A 506 -19.62 10.22 14.08
CA GLN A 506 -20.75 11.01 13.58
C GLN A 506 -20.23 12.12 12.68
N ALA A 507 -20.51 12.02 11.38
CA ALA A 507 -20.28 13.12 10.46
C ALA A 507 -21.43 14.15 10.59
N LEU A 508 -21.07 15.41 10.80
CA LEU A 508 -22.01 16.53 10.89
C LEU A 508 -22.03 17.39 9.60
N GLY A 509 -21.62 16.78 8.47
CA GLY A 509 -21.47 17.49 7.21
C GLY A 509 -20.45 18.62 7.32
N GLY A 510 -20.83 19.84 6.91
CA GLY A 510 -19.95 21.02 6.99
C GLY A 510 -19.62 21.48 8.42
N TYR A 511 -20.25 20.90 9.44
CA TYR A 511 -20.00 21.21 10.85
C TYR A 511 -18.99 20.29 11.51
N GLY A 512 -18.32 19.41 10.73
CA GLY A 512 -17.25 18.57 11.25
C GLY A 512 -17.66 17.16 11.65
N ASN A 513 -16.88 16.54 12.55
CA ASN A 513 -17.07 15.17 12.98
C ASN A 513 -16.98 15.06 14.51
N LEU A 514 -17.87 14.27 15.06
CA LEU A 514 -17.82 13.80 16.45
C LEU A 514 -17.32 12.35 16.45
N TYR A 515 -16.51 12.01 17.44
CA TYR A 515 -16.14 10.61 17.69
C TYR A 515 -16.19 10.29 19.18
N LEU A 516 -16.56 9.06 19.47
CA LEU A 516 -16.54 8.48 20.80
C LEU A 516 -15.89 7.11 20.68
N SER A 517 -14.81 6.89 21.41
CA SER A 517 -14.17 5.59 21.54
C SER A 517 -13.92 5.28 22.99
N GLY A 518 -13.99 4.00 23.35
CA GLY A 518 -13.64 3.61 24.68
C GLY A 518 -13.72 2.11 24.93
N SER A 519 -13.05 1.70 25.98
CA SER A 519 -13.12 0.37 26.53
C SER A 519 -13.29 0.43 28.04
N SER A 520 -13.95 -0.56 28.60
CA SER A 520 -14.07 -0.74 30.05
C SER A 520 -13.99 -2.22 30.38
N SER A 521 -13.10 -2.58 31.29
CA SER A 521 -12.87 -3.97 31.70
C SER A 521 -12.94 -4.08 33.22
N ASP A 522 -13.60 -5.11 33.74
CA ASP A 522 -13.58 -5.50 35.15
C ASP A 522 -13.07 -6.93 35.31
N PHE A 523 -12.59 -7.22 36.51
CA PHE A 523 -11.79 -8.41 36.78
C PHE A 523 -12.36 -9.17 38.01
N TYR A 524 -12.03 -10.49 38.11
CA TYR A 524 -12.43 -11.35 39.21
C TYR A 524 -11.57 -11.18 40.47
N ASP A 525 -10.33 -10.70 40.33
CA ASP A 525 -9.34 -10.59 41.43
C ASP A 525 -9.52 -9.32 42.29
N GLY A 526 -10.60 -8.60 42.11
CA GLY A 526 -10.85 -7.35 42.83
C GLY A 526 -9.99 -6.18 42.32
N LYS A 527 -9.28 -6.33 41.23
CA LYS A 527 -8.57 -5.26 40.54
C LYS A 527 -9.57 -4.12 40.16
N SER A 528 -9.12 -2.89 40.29
CA SER A 528 -9.89 -1.73 39.82
C SER A 528 -10.26 -1.86 38.37
N ARG A 529 -11.46 -1.36 38.03
CA ARG A 529 -11.92 -1.33 36.63
C ARG A 529 -11.00 -0.49 35.77
N ASP A 530 -10.44 -1.10 34.74
CA ASP A 530 -9.70 -0.37 33.70
C ASP A 530 -10.72 0.28 32.77
N THR A 531 -10.61 1.59 32.60
CA THR A 531 -11.50 2.35 31.73
C THR A 531 -10.66 3.28 30.88
N GLN A 532 -10.89 3.23 29.58
CA GLN A 532 -10.39 4.20 28.62
C GLN A 532 -11.59 4.74 27.86
N LEU A 533 -11.81 6.03 27.92
CA LEU A 533 -12.89 6.70 27.23
C LEU A 533 -12.33 7.96 26.56
N GLN A 534 -12.64 8.15 25.30
CA GLN A 534 -12.27 9.31 24.52
C GLN A 534 -13.48 9.83 23.77
N PHE A 535 -13.76 11.11 23.93
CA PHE A 535 -14.74 11.84 23.16
C PHE A 535 -14.05 13.00 22.47
N GLY A 536 -14.36 13.25 21.20
CA GLY A 536 -13.75 14.35 20.48
C GLY A 536 -14.63 14.90 19.36
N TYR A 537 -14.34 16.15 19.07
CA TYR A 537 -14.92 16.89 17.96
C TYR A 537 -13.84 17.52 17.12
N SER A 538 -13.94 17.37 15.81
CA SER A 538 -13.00 17.96 14.85
C SER A 538 -13.74 18.67 13.73
N ASN A 539 -13.21 19.81 13.31
CA ASN A 539 -13.71 20.53 12.15
C ASN A 539 -12.59 21.37 11.51
N THR A 540 -12.85 21.82 10.29
CA THR A 540 -11.98 22.76 9.57
C THR A 540 -12.82 23.97 9.13
N TRP A 541 -12.40 25.16 9.58
CA TRP A 541 -13.01 26.41 9.18
C TRP A 541 -12.03 27.21 8.34
N GLY A 542 -12.28 27.29 7.04
CA GLY A 542 -11.33 27.84 6.10
C GLY A 542 -10.02 27.05 6.08
N GLN A 543 -8.92 27.66 6.49
CA GLN A 543 -7.60 27.01 6.63
C GLN A 543 -7.30 26.54 8.05
N LEU A 544 -8.17 26.86 9.01
CA LEU A 544 -7.98 26.53 10.42
C LEU A 544 -8.63 25.19 10.71
N SER A 545 -7.83 24.18 11.03
CA SER A 545 -8.31 22.91 11.56
C SER A 545 -8.23 22.90 13.07
N TYR A 546 -9.27 22.43 13.73
CA TYR A 546 -9.28 22.33 15.18
C TYR A 546 -9.90 21.02 15.64
N ASN A 547 -9.40 20.52 16.77
CA ASN A 547 -9.87 19.32 17.43
C ASN A 547 -9.95 19.58 18.92
N LEU A 548 -11.10 19.27 19.50
CA LEU A 548 -11.33 19.27 20.94
C LEU A 548 -11.55 17.82 21.36
N ALA A 549 -10.73 17.30 22.24
CA ALA A 549 -10.81 15.93 22.72
C ALA A 549 -10.79 15.91 24.27
N TRP A 550 -11.67 15.11 24.83
CA TRP A 550 -11.63 14.73 26.23
C TRP A 550 -11.36 13.23 26.33
N SER A 551 -10.44 12.87 27.20
CA SER A 551 -10.15 11.45 27.48
C SER A 551 -10.13 11.18 28.97
N ARG A 552 -10.63 10.01 29.35
CA ARG A 552 -10.51 9.45 30.71
C ARG A 552 -9.75 8.16 30.61
N GLN A 553 -8.71 8.02 31.40
CA GLN A 553 -7.94 6.80 31.51
C GLN A 553 -7.82 6.41 32.97
N THR A 554 -8.15 5.15 33.26
CA THR A 554 -7.86 4.53 34.54
C THR A 554 -6.84 3.44 34.28
N THR A 555 -5.65 3.55 34.84
CA THR A 555 -4.56 2.59 34.64
C THR A 555 -4.19 1.97 35.98
N THR A 556 -4.17 0.63 36.02
CA THR A 556 -3.66 -0.09 37.16
C THR A 556 -2.24 -0.53 36.87
N TYR A 557 -1.28 -0.12 37.68
CA TYR A 557 0.13 -0.52 37.55
C TYR A 557 0.34 -1.85 38.28
N TYR A 558 0.90 -2.85 37.52
CA TYR A 558 1.50 -4.02 38.10
C TYR A 558 2.99 -3.76 38.30
N GLN A 559 3.47 -3.90 39.51
CA GLN A 559 4.89 -3.94 39.76
C GLN A 559 5.34 -5.41 39.66
N GLU A 560 6.02 -5.77 38.56
CA GLU A 560 6.72 -7.03 38.49
C GLU A 560 7.71 -7.14 39.65
N GLN A 561 7.52 -8.16 40.50
CA GLN A 561 8.46 -8.52 41.53
C GLN A 561 9.42 -9.55 40.90
N GLY A 562 10.50 -9.10 40.32
CA GLY A 562 11.48 -9.99 39.71
C GLY A 562 12.29 -9.29 38.65
N ASP A 563 13.32 -8.70 39.03
CA ASP A 563 14.52 -8.09 38.44
C ASP A 563 14.61 -6.61 38.80
N GLN A 564 15.31 -6.42 39.90
CA GLN A 564 15.80 -5.11 40.34
C GLN A 564 16.74 -4.58 39.26
N ALA A 565 16.22 -3.79 38.35
CA ALA A 565 17.07 -2.85 37.64
C ALA A 565 17.45 -1.76 38.66
N PRO A 566 18.72 -1.64 39.07
CA PRO A 566 19.15 -0.56 39.96
C PRO A 566 18.88 0.75 39.24
N GLY A 567 18.07 1.61 39.85
CA GLY A 567 17.84 2.97 39.36
C GLY A 567 16.39 3.36 39.09
N VAL A 568 15.40 2.49 39.26
CA VAL A 568 13.97 2.83 39.11
C VAL A 568 13.25 2.85 40.47
N GLU A 569 13.91 3.42 41.48
CA GLU A 569 13.29 3.57 42.82
C GLU A 569 12.32 4.75 42.91
N LEU A 570 12.13 5.51 41.82
CA LEU A 570 11.33 6.73 41.81
C LEU A 570 9.80 6.53 41.75
N LEU A 571 9.29 5.31 41.64
CA LEU A 571 7.84 5.04 41.58
C LEU A 571 7.38 3.96 42.59
N ARG A 572 8.00 3.94 43.78
CA ARG A 572 7.40 3.28 44.93
C ARG A 572 6.18 4.06 45.40
N ARG A 573 5.07 3.94 44.71
CA ARG A 573 3.77 4.31 45.23
C ARG A 573 2.82 3.12 45.19
N ASP A 574 2.25 2.87 46.34
CA ASP A 574 1.25 1.88 46.73
C ASP A 574 0.65 0.97 45.64
N ARG A 575 0.80 -0.30 45.83
CA ARG A 575 0.41 -1.46 45.01
C ARG A 575 -1.07 -1.58 44.61
N ARG A 576 -1.94 -0.61 44.91
CA ARG A 576 -3.40 -0.76 44.76
C ARG A 576 -4.19 0.44 44.26
N SER A 577 -3.60 1.54 43.89
CA SER A 577 -4.38 2.67 43.41
C SER A 577 -4.45 2.68 41.88
N GLY A 578 -5.61 2.35 41.34
CA GLY A 578 -5.91 2.70 39.97
C GLY A 578 -5.77 4.22 39.79
N GLN A 579 -4.81 4.68 39.04
CA GLN A 579 -4.68 6.11 38.74
C GLN A 579 -5.72 6.50 37.70
N ARG A 580 -6.54 7.48 38.04
CA ARG A 580 -7.53 8.07 37.14
C ARG A 580 -7.02 9.42 36.65
N ASN A 581 -6.88 9.53 35.34
CA ASN A 581 -6.50 10.76 34.66
C ASN A 581 -7.60 11.18 33.69
N ASP A 582 -8.08 12.37 33.83
CA ASP A 582 -8.96 13.02 32.87
C ASP A 582 -8.15 14.09 32.14
N THR A 583 -8.17 14.05 30.80
CA THR A 583 -7.40 14.96 29.96
C THR A 583 -8.33 15.68 28.98
N LEU A 584 -8.28 16.99 28.96
CA LEU A 584 -8.94 17.81 27.95
C LEU A 584 -7.87 18.43 27.06
N THR A 585 -7.96 18.21 25.77
CA THR A 585 -7.00 18.69 24.76
C THR A 585 -7.72 19.49 23.69
N LEU A 586 -7.24 20.72 23.46
CA LEU A 586 -7.60 21.52 22.28
C LEU A 586 -6.38 21.62 21.39
N SER A 587 -6.52 21.13 20.16
CA SER A 587 -5.50 21.23 19.11
C SER A 587 -6.00 22.15 18.01
N VAL A 588 -5.16 23.06 17.56
CA VAL A 588 -5.46 23.97 16.45
C VAL A 588 -4.26 23.93 15.48
N SER A 589 -4.55 23.89 14.18
CA SER A 589 -3.49 23.94 13.17
C SER A 589 -3.92 24.76 11.97
N MET A 590 -2.97 25.49 11.38
CA MET A 590 -3.19 26.37 10.26
C MET A 590 -1.95 26.42 9.36
N PRO A 591 -2.07 26.25 8.04
CA PRO A 591 -0.96 26.52 7.12
C PRO A 591 -0.66 28.03 7.07
N LEU A 592 0.61 28.39 7.10
CA LEU A 592 1.08 29.79 7.01
C LEU A 592 1.21 30.24 5.54
N GLY A 593 0.14 30.09 4.77
CA GLY A 593 0.07 30.51 3.38
C GLY A 593 -0.84 29.62 2.54
N SER A 594 -1.04 29.96 1.29
CA SER A 594 -1.91 29.24 0.32
C SER A 594 -1.12 28.21 -0.51
N SER A 595 0.19 28.25 -0.46
CA SER A 595 1.02 27.26 -1.18
C SER A 595 0.91 25.88 -0.56
N SER A 596 0.93 24.84 -1.39
CA SER A 596 1.04 23.45 -0.92
C SER A 596 2.35 23.13 -0.15
N ARG A 597 3.28 24.10 -0.10
CA ARG A 597 4.56 24.06 0.64
C ARG A 597 4.52 24.91 1.90
N ALA A 598 3.40 25.60 2.17
CA ALA A 598 3.30 26.49 3.34
C ALA A 598 3.55 25.67 4.62
N PRO A 599 4.42 26.15 5.50
CA PRO A 599 4.58 25.50 6.80
C PRO A 599 3.27 25.56 7.58
N THR A 600 3.02 24.54 8.40
CA THR A 600 1.87 24.49 9.27
C THR A 600 2.25 24.91 10.67
N LEU A 601 1.57 25.92 11.19
CA LEU A 601 1.62 26.31 12.59
C LEU A 601 0.59 25.50 13.35
N SER A 602 0.97 24.91 14.47
CA SER A 602 0.07 24.17 15.36
C SER A 602 0.19 24.69 16.79
N ALA A 603 -0.92 24.66 17.52
CA ALA A 603 -0.96 24.90 18.95
C ALA A 603 -1.82 23.82 19.59
N MET A 604 -1.38 23.33 20.75
CA MET A 604 -2.10 22.34 21.54
C MET A 604 -2.09 22.75 23.00
N ALA A 605 -3.27 22.89 23.55
CA ALA A 605 -3.47 23.11 24.99
C ALA A 605 -4.07 21.87 25.62
N THR A 606 -3.43 21.36 26.66
CA THR A 606 -3.86 20.18 27.38
C THR A 606 -4.05 20.52 28.85
N ARG A 607 -5.19 20.09 29.42
CA ARG A 607 -5.45 20.16 30.86
C ARG A 607 -5.68 18.76 31.41
N ARG A 608 -4.87 18.39 32.38
CA ARG A 608 -4.98 17.13 33.12
C ARG A 608 -5.63 17.37 34.47
N SER A 609 -6.49 16.44 34.86
CA SER A 609 -7.14 16.41 36.16
C SER A 609 -7.30 14.98 36.64
N GLY A 610 -7.37 14.79 37.96
CA GLY A 610 -7.36 13.46 38.58
C GLY A 610 -6.13 13.31 39.46
N ASP A 611 -5.50 12.16 39.42
CA ASP A 611 -4.29 11.87 40.22
C ASP A 611 -3.07 12.63 39.71
N SER A 612 -2.95 12.87 38.39
CA SER A 612 -2.04 13.84 37.82
C SER A 612 -2.77 15.13 37.47
N ARG A 613 -2.32 16.26 38.05
CA ARG A 613 -2.91 17.59 37.81
C ARG A 613 -1.89 18.47 37.11
N GLY A 614 -2.35 19.21 36.11
CA GLY A 614 -1.47 20.13 35.39
C GLY A 614 -2.04 20.52 34.06
N GLY A 615 -1.32 21.33 33.35
CA GLY A 615 -1.66 21.73 32.00
C GLY A 615 -0.40 21.92 31.18
N SER A 616 -0.49 21.73 29.90
CA SER A 616 0.61 22.02 28.97
C SER A 616 0.11 22.83 27.79
N LEU A 617 0.97 23.72 27.32
CA LEU A 617 0.78 24.46 26.08
C LEU A 617 1.94 24.16 25.17
N GLN A 618 1.64 23.60 24.02
CA GLN A 618 2.60 23.32 22.99
C GLN A 618 2.32 24.17 21.77
N THR A 619 3.35 24.72 21.19
CA THR A 619 3.31 25.38 19.88
C THR A 619 4.32 24.72 18.97
N GLY A 620 3.96 24.52 17.71
CA GLY A 620 4.81 23.83 16.75
C GLY A 620 4.73 24.40 15.35
N LEU A 621 5.83 24.29 14.63
CA LEU A 621 5.95 24.64 13.22
C LEU A 621 6.52 23.44 12.49
N ASN A 622 5.80 22.93 11.50
CA ASN A 622 6.28 21.83 10.68
C ASN A 622 6.10 22.13 9.19
N GLY A 623 6.96 21.56 8.38
CA GLY A 623 6.92 21.78 6.94
C GLY A 623 7.89 20.89 6.18
N THR A 624 7.89 21.09 4.87
CA THR A 624 8.81 20.42 3.94
C THR A 624 9.68 21.44 3.22
N LEU A 625 10.90 21.05 2.85
CA LEU A 625 11.86 21.86 2.13
C LEU A 625 12.23 21.19 0.80
N GLY A 626 12.58 22.05 -0.16
CA GLY A 626 12.96 21.64 -1.52
C GLY A 626 11.76 21.35 -2.41
N ASP A 627 12.00 21.36 -3.73
CA ASP A 627 10.96 21.16 -4.73
C ASP A 627 10.35 19.76 -4.69
N GLU A 628 11.16 18.76 -4.36
CA GLU A 628 10.77 17.35 -4.26
C GLU A 628 10.21 16.98 -2.87
N ARG A 629 10.15 17.91 -1.92
CA ARG A 629 9.68 17.68 -0.54
C ARG A 629 10.38 16.53 0.18
N THR A 630 11.63 16.27 -0.16
CA THR A 630 12.40 15.16 0.44
C THR A 630 12.94 15.49 1.83
N TRP A 631 12.94 16.74 2.22
CA TRP A 631 13.21 17.19 3.57
C TRP A 631 11.93 17.51 4.30
N SER A 632 11.78 17.05 5.53
CA SER A 632 10.74 17.46 6.45
C SER A 632 11.35 17.90 7.78
N TYR A 633 10.77 18.92 8.39
CA TYR A 633 11.20 19.44 9.68
C TYR A 633 9.99 19.66 10.58
N ALA A 634 10.22 19.53 11.88
CA ALA A 634 9.28 19.96 12.90
C ALA A 634 10.05 20.62 14.05
N LEU A 635 9.57 21.78 14.46
CA LEU A 635 10.07 22.53 15.60
C LEU A 635 8.93 22.73 16.57
N SER A 636 9.14 22.54 17.86
CA SER A 636 8.09 22.78 18.85
C SER A 636 8.67 23.27 20.17
N ALA A 637 7.85 24.03 20.88
CA ALA A 637 8.05 24.42 22.26
C ALA A 637 6.84 23.94 23.08
N ASN A 638 7.10 23.26 24.18
CA ASN A 638 6.08 22.80 25.12
C ASN A 638 6.39 23.36 26.53
N ARG A 639 5.41 24.02 27.13
CA ARG A 639 5.47 24.45 28.51
C ARG A 639 4.49 23.63 29.32
N ASP A 640 5.00 22.90 30.31
CA ASP A 640 4.22 22.15 31.27
C ASP A 640 4.14 22.93 32.61
N SER A 641 2.92 23.09 33.13
CA SER A 641 2.66 23.83 34.35
C SER A 641 2.96 23.04 35.64
N GLU A 642 2.96 21.71 35.57
CA GLU A 642 3.21 20.83 36.71
C GLU A 642 4.70 20.82 37.05
N VAL A 643 5.53 20.75 36.02
CA VAL A 643 6.99 20.71 36.15
C VAL A 643 7.61 22.08 36.06
N ALA A 644 6.82 23.11 35.69
CA ALA A 644 7.24 24.48 35.41
C ALA A 644 8.40 24.58 34.40
N ASP A 645 8.53 23.57 33.51
CA ASP A 645 9.58 23.42 32.53
C ASP A 645 9.12 23.81 31.12
N THR A 646 10.02 24.33 30.32
CA THR A 646 9.81 24.61 28.90
C THR A 646 10.73 23.72 28.08
N THR A 647 10.15 22.82 27.35
CA THR A 647 10.88 21.90 26.48
C THR A 647 10.86 22.38 25.03
N TRP A 648 12.04 22.45 24.43
CA TRP A 648 12.26 22.74 23.02
C TRP A 648 12.57 21.45 22.26
N ASN A 649 11.94 21.23 21.13
CA ASN A 649 12.15 20.05 20.28
C ASN A 649 12.37 20.49 18.84
N GLY A 650 13.34 19.86 18.17
CA GLY A 650 13.56 20.01 16.74
C GLY A 650 13.82 18.64 16.11
N THR A 651 13.14 18.36 15.02
CA THR A 651 13.37 17.15 14.22
C THR A 651 13.59 17.51 12.76
N LEU A 652 14.47 16.79 12.11
CA LEU A 652 14.78 16.91 10.69
C LEU A 652 14.85 15.52 10.09
N GLN A 653 14.17 15.33 8.97
CA GLN A 653 14.20 14.08 8.23
C GLN A 653 14.52 14.32 6.76
N LYS A 654 15.32 13.45 6.18
CA LYS A 654 15.63 13.41 4.76
C LYS A 654 15.21 12.07 4.17
N GLN A 655 14.33 12.09 3.19
CA GLN A 655 14.07 10.96 2.31
C GLN A 655 15.07 11.04 1.15
N ALA A 656 16.11 10.21 1.21
CA ALA A 656 17.09 10.11 0.14
C ALA A 656 16.82 8.86 -0.70
N ALA A 657 17.43 8.80 -1.89
CA ALA A 657 17.25 7.67 -2.80
C ALA A 657 17.69 6.32 -2.18
N LEU A 658 18.68 6.35 -1.30
CA LEU A 658 19.27 5.15 -0.69
C LEU A 658 18.67 4.81 0.68
N ALA A 659 18.17 5.79 1.42
CA ALA A 659 17.65 5.58 2.77
C ALA A 659 16.91 6.83 3.25
N THR A 660 16.09 6.68 4.28
CA THR A 660 15.54 7.78 5.06
C THR A 660 16.39 7.99 6.32
N VAL A 661 16.85 9.20 6.54
CA VAL A 661 17.65 9.58 7.71
C VAL A 661 16.87 10.61 8.51
N ASN A 662 16.85 10.47 9.84
CA ASN A 662 16.25 11.43 10.76
C ASN A 662 17.22 11.80 11.88
N ALA A 663 17.13 13.04 12.33
CA ALA A 663 17.84 13.56 13.47
C ALA A 663 16.89 14.41 14.31
N GLY A 664 17.05 14.36 15.62
CA GLY A 664 16.24 15.13 16.56
C GLY A 664 17.05 15.61 17.74
N TYR A 665 16.63 16.75 18.26
CA TYR A 665 17.16 17.33 19.48
C TYR A 665 16.00 17.82 20.35
N ALA A 666 16.02 17.47 21.63
CA ALA A 666 15.10 17.98 22.62
C ALA A 666 15.87 18.49 23.83
N GLN A 667 15.41 19.60 24.42
CA GLN A 667 16.00 20.22 25.61
C GLN A 667 14.90 20.74 26.52
N GLY A 668 14.94 20.35 27.76
CA GLY A 668 14.27 20.99 28.90
C GLY A 668 15.27 21.41 29.95
N ASP A 669 14.79 21.95 31.07
CA ASP A 669 15.66 22.36 32.17
C ASP A 669 16.41 21.18 32.79
N ARG A 670 15.77 20.01 32.86
CA ARG A 670 16.28 18.81 33.52
C ARG A 670 16.90 17.79 32.60
N TYR A 671 16.78 17.93 31.29
CA TYR A 671 17.33 16.95 30.36
C TYR A 671 17.73 17.56 29.00
N ARG A 672 18.61 16.86 28.30
CA ARG A 672 18.88 17.02 26.88
C ARG A 672 18.81 15.67 26.22
N GLN A 673 18.13 15.56 25.09
CA GLN A 673 18.03 14.35 24.32
C GLN A 673 18.50 14.60 22.89
N TYR A 674 19.31 13.69 22.41
CA TYR A 674 19.71 13.58 21.02
C TYR A 674 19.11 12.31 20.47
N SER A 675 18.50 12.36 19.31
CA SER A 675 17.98 11.20 18.62
C SER A 675 18.46 11.18 17.18
N GLY A 676 18.62 9.98 16.64
CA GLY A 676 18.98 9.81 15.24
C GLY A 676 18.52 8.45 14.77
N GLY A 677 18.28 8.33 13.47
CA GLY A 677 17.86 7.08 12.89
C GLY A 677 18.16 7.01 11.41
N ILE A 678 18.29 5.79 10.93
CA ILE A 678 18.40 5.49 9.51
C ILE A 678 17.53 4.27 9.20
N ARG A 679 16.72 4.37 8.15
CA ARG A 679 15.86 3.31 7.66
C ARG A 679 16.01 3.15 6.17
N GLY A 680 16.14 1.90 5.71
CA GLY A 680 16.29 1.59 4.30
C GLY A 680 16.23 0.10 4.03
N ALA A 681 16.54 -0.25 2.80
CA ALA A 681 16.63 -1.62 2.33
C ALA A 681 17.89 -1.85 1.49
N LEU A 682 18.43 -3.05 1.59
CA LEU A 682 19.43 -3.60 0.69
C LEU A 682 18.79 -4.79 -0.03
N VAL A 683 18.76 -4.77 -1.35
CA VAL A 683 18.23 -5.84 -2.19
C VAL A 683 19.36 -6.44 -3.03
N ALA A 684 19.54 -7.76 -2.89
CA ALA A 684 20.46 -8.55 -3.71
C ALA A 684 19.68 -9.22 -4.84
N HIS A 685 20.12 -9.03 -6.07
CA HIS A 685 19.52 -9.57 -7.27
C HIS A 685 20.58 -10.05 -8.24
N ARG A 686 20.21 -10.71 -9.32
CA ARG A 686 21.16 -11.35 -10.27
C ARG A 686 22.23 -10.41 -10.83
N ASP A 687 21.95 -9.11 -10.92
CA ASP A 687 22.85 -8.12 -11.52
C ASP A 687 23.60 -7.28 -10.46
N GLY A 688 23.45 -7.58 -9.16
CA GLY A 688 24.19 -6.91 -8.09
C GLY A 688 23.35 -6.57 -6.86
N LEU A 689 23.69 -5.45 -6.23
CA LEU A 689 23.07 -4.94 -5.00
C LEU A 689 22.46 -3.58 -5.27
N THR A 690 21.22 -3.37 -4.82
CA THR A 690 20.54 -2.07 -4.88
C THR A 690 20.14 -1.62 -3.49
N LEU A 691 20.52 -0.42 -3.11
CA LEU A 691 20.09 0.27 -1.90
C LEU A 691 18.86 1.12 -2.22
N GLY A 692 17.98 1.29 -1.24
CA GLY A 692 16.81 2.13 -1.43
C GLY A 692 16.00 2.35 -0.15
N PRO A 693 14.83 2.98 -0.26
CA PRO A 693 13.91 3.08 0.86
C PRO A 693 13.50 1.70 1.35
N SER A 694 13.07 1.62 2.61
CA SER A 694 12.60 0.35 3.21
C SER A 694 11.48 -0.25 2.36
N VAL A 695 11.61 -1.52 2.00
CA VAL A 695 10.64 -2.25 1.18
C VAL A 695 9.64 -3.03 2.03
N GLY A 696 8.42 -3.17 1.54
CA GLY A 696 7.43 -4.08 2.10
C GLY A 696 7.74 -5.54 1.75
N ASP A 697 6.88 -6.46 2.19
CA ASP A 697 7.01 -7.87 1.80
C ASP A 697 6.89 -8.08 0.29
N THR A 698 6.06 -7.25 -0.38
CA THR A 698 5.87 -7.24 -1.84
C THR A 698 6.37 -5.92 -2.40
N PHE A 699 7.36 -5.96 -3.28
CA PHE A 699 8.00 -4.77 -3.84
C PHE A 699 8.48 -5.03 -5.28
N ALA A 700 8.91 -3.95 -5.98
CA ALA A 700 9.55 -4.10 -7.28
C ALA A 700 11.00 -3.59 -7.28
N LEU A 701 11.84 -4.32 -8.00
CA LEU A 701 13.11 -3.83 -8.51
C LEU A 701 12.83 -3.23 -9.89
N VAL A 702 12.98 -1.93 -10.00
CA VAL A 702 12.81 -1.19 -11.25
C VAL A 702 14.14 -1.13 -11.96
N GLU A 703 14.17 -1.60 -13.20
CA GLU A 703 15.34 -1.56 -14.08
C GLU A 703 15.09 -0.57 -15.21
N ALA A 704 15.96 0.43 -15.35
CA ALA A 704 15.95 1.42 -16.43
C ALA A 704 17.40 1.85 -16.71
N LYS A 705 18.14 0.97 -17.38
CA LYS A 705 19.56 1.20 -17.68
C LYS A 705 19.73 2.45 -18.54
N GLY A 706 20.61 3.35 -18.16
CA GLY A 706 20.84 4.62 -18.81
C GLY A 706 19.96 5.78 -18.29
N ALA A 707 18.85 5.50 -17.60
CA ALA A 707 17.97 6.54 -17.04
C ALA A 707 18.32 6.88 -15.59
N SER A 708 19.62 6.94 -15.25
CA SER A 708 20.06 7.34 -13.90
C SER A 708 19.46 8.69 -13.52
N GLY A 709 18.97 8.80 -12.28
CA GLY A 709 18.32 10.00 -11.77
C GLY A 709 16.80 10.03 -11.94
N ALA A 710 16.20 9.20 -12.82
CA ALA A 710 14.74 9.10 -12.96
C ALA A 710 14.08 8.73 -11.61
N ALA A 711 13.07 9.49 -11.20
CA ALA A 711 12.40 9.27 -9.93
C ALA A 711 11.24 8.27 -10.08
N ILE A 712 11.07 7.38 -9.11
CA ILE A 712 9.87 6.54 -9.02
C ILE A 712 8.75 7.37 -8.37
N ARG A 713 7.63 7.58 -9.08
CA ARG A 713 6.47 8.28 -8.53
C ARG A 713 5.89 7.48 -7.37
N GLY A 714 5.74 8.16 -6.22
CA GLY A 714 5.31 7.48 -4.99
C GLY A 714 6.36 6.56 -4.34
N GLY A 715 7.60 6.56 -4.84
CA GLY A 715 8.70 5.71 -4.40
C GLY A 715 9.45 6.20 -3.16
N GLN A 716 8.90 7.11 -2.37
CA GLN A 716 9.53 7.62 -1.15
C GLN A 716 10.94 8.22 -1.37
N GLY A 717 11.15 8.88 -2.51
CA GLY A 717 12.43 9.46 -2.89
C GLY A 717 13.35 8.53 -3.68
N ALA A 718 12.90 7.31 -4.00
CA ALA A 718 13.67 6.37 -4.82
C ALA A 718 13.94 6.93 -6.21
N ARG A 719 15.18 6.78 -6.66
CA ARG A 719 15.65 7.16 -7.99
C ARG A 719 16.48 6.04 -8.59
N ILE A 720 16.45 5.93 -9.90
CA ILE A 720 17.35 5.02 -10.63
C ILE A 720 18.79 5.41 -10.32
N ASP A 721 19.55 4.44 -9.84
CA ASP A 721 20.97 4.59 -9.51
C ASP A 721 21.86 4.58 -10.75
N GLY A 722 23.19 4.73 -10.55
CA GLY A 722 24.17 4.70 -11.64
C GLY A 722 24.27 3.35 -12.36
N ASN A 723 23.74 2.27 -11.76
CA ASN A 723 23.70 0.94 -12.36
C ASN A 723 22.39 0.67 -13.11
N GLY A 724 21.45 1.62 -13.07
CA GLY A 724 20.17 1.53 -13.74
C GLY A 724 19.07 0.86 -12.92
N TYR A 725 19.17 0.84 -11.58
CA TYR A 725 18.20 0.19 -10.69
C TYR A 725 17.64 1.11 -9.64
N ALA A 726 16.40 0.85 -9.21
CA ALA A 726 15.76 1.47 -8.06
C ALA A 726 14.75 0.54 -7.41
N LEU A 727 14.33 0.85 -6.17
CA LEU A 727 13.32 0.07 -5.45
C LEU A 727 11.98 0.82 -5.44
N ALA A 728 10.90 0.19 -5.96
CA ALA A 728 9.53 0.60 -5.70
C ALA A 728 9.07 -0.11 -4.42
N PRO A 729 8.92 0.62 -3.29
CA PRO A 729 9.01 0.02 -1.97
C PRO A 729 7.80 -0.81 -1.55
N SER A 730 6.63 -0.60 -2.13
CA SER A 730 5.42 -1.29 -1.70
C SER A 730 4.47 -1.52 -2.85
N LEU A 731 4.08 -2.77 -3.05
CA LEU A 731 3.08 -3.19 -4.03
C LEU A 731 1.95 -3.93 -3.33
N SER A 732 0.74 -3.75 -3.83
CA SER A 732 -0.43 -4.50 -3.38
C SER A 732 -0.44 -5.87 -4.05
N PRO A 733 -0.40 -6.99 -3.29
CA PRO A 733 -0.41 -8.32 -3.89
C PRO A 733 -1.73 -8.62 -4.60
N TYR A 734 -1.66 -9.43 -5.66
CA TYR A 734 -2.78 -9.91 -6.47
C TYR A 734 -3.61 -8.80 -7.11
N ARG A 735 -3.00 -7.64 -7.36
CA ARG A 735 -3.61 -6.47 -8.00
C ARG A 735 -2.65 -5.83 -8.98
N TYR A 736 -3.19 -5.13 -9.98
CA TYR A 736 -2.37 -4.27 -10.81
C TYR A 736 -1.86 -3.06 -10.03
N ASN A 737 -0.56 -2.92 -10.02
CA ASN A 737 0.16 -1.79 -9.46
C ASN A 737 0.80 -1.03 -10.62
N PRO A 738 0.43 0.24 -10.85
CA PRO A 738 1.15 1.08 -11.79
C PRO A 738 2.48 1.51 -11.18
N ILE A 739 3.56 1.29 -11.89
CA ILE A 739 4.90 1.79 -11.56
C ILE A 739 5.25 2.81 -12.61
N SER A 740 5.45 4.06 -12.19
CA SER A 740 5.72 5.17 -13.09
C SER A 740 7.07 5.81 -12.77
N LEU A 741 7.83 6.09 -13.81
CA LEU A 741 9.07 6.84 -13.75
C LEU A 741 8.83 8.29 -14.18
N ASP A 742 9.41 9.22 -13.45
CA ASP A 742 9.47 10.62 -13.81
C ASP A 742 10.82 10.87 -14.49
N PRO A 743 10.81 11.28 -15.79
CA PRO A 743 12.05 11.52 -16.52
C PRO A 743 12.77 12.81 -16.12
N VAL A 744 12.17 13.62 -15.22
CA VAL A 744 12.81 14.86 -14.77
C VAL A 744 14.09 14.55 -14.02
N GLY A 745 15.21 15.07 -14.52
CA GLY A 745 16.55 14.89 -13.94
C GLY A 745 17.34 13.69 -14.45
N ILE A 746 16.86 13.00 -15.50
CA ILE A 746 17.70 12.02 -16.21
C ILE A 746 18.76 12.71 -17.06
N ASP A 747 19.79 11.95 -17.39
CA ASP A 747 20.83 12.40 -18.34
C ASP A 747 20.17 12.80 -19.68
N PRO A 748 20.51 13.96 -20.27
CA PRO A 748 20.04 14.35 -21.62
C PRO A 748 20.30 13.29 -22.71
N ASP A 749 21.32 12.47 -22.52
CA ASP A 749 21.67 11.38 -23.43
C ASP A 749 20.82 10.12 -23.23
N ALA A 750 19.83 10.15 -22.34
CA ALA A 750 18.90 9.05 -22.11
C ALA A 750 17.44 9.46 -22.39
N GLU A 751 16.64 8.52 -22.87
CA GLU A 751 15.21 8.68 -23.13
C GLU A 751 14.45 7.44 -22.68
N LEU A 752 13.35 7.62 -21.95
CA LEU A 752 12.43 6.55 -21.59
C LEU A 752 11.41 6.35 -22.71
N LEU A 753 11.38 5.17 -23.32
CA LEU A 753 10.37 4.83 -24.33
C LEU A 753 8.97 4.65 -23.74
N GLU A 754 8.92 4.32 -22.46
CA GLU A 754 7.68 4.18 -21.69
C GLU A 754 7.92 4.68 -20.27
N THR A 755 6.93 5.35 -19.70
CA THR A 755 7.03 5.95 -18.35
C THR A 755 6.17 5.24 -17.32
N GLU A 756 5.31 4.30 -17.72
CA GLU A 756 4.45 3.54 -16.82
C GLU A 756 4.36 2.07 -17.23
N ARG A 757 4.46 1.20 -16.25
CA ARG A 757 4.17 -0.24 -16.35
C ARG A 757 3.29 -0.72 -15.21
N LYS A 758 2.44 -1.70 -15.50
CA LYS A 758 1.55 -2.32 -14.52
C LYS A 758 1.98 -3.77 -14.27
N VAL A 759 1.99 -4.15 -12.99
CA VAL A 759 2.35 -5.50 -12.56
C VAL A 759 1.41 -5.96 -11.46
N ALA A 760 1.09 -7.24 -11.42
CA ALA A 760 0.24 -7.86 -10.41
C ALA A 760 1.02 -8.95 -9.66
N PRO A 761 1.75 -8.61 -8.59
CA PRO A 761 2.61 -9.56 -7.90
C PRO A 761 1.84 -10.54 -7.01
N TYR A 762 2.37 -11.73 -6.81
CA TYR A 762 2.02 -12.59 -5.67
C TYR A 762 2.35 -11.89 -4.35
N ALA A 763 1.68 -12.28 -3.27
CA ALA A 763 2.08 -11.84 -1.94
C ALA A 763 3.53 -12.22 -1.64
N GLY A 764 4.28 -11.29 -1.09
CA GLY A 764 5.69 -11.47 -0.78
C GLY A 764 6.63 -11.54 -1.99
N ALA A 765 6.15 -11.27 -3.21
CA ALA A 765 6.99 -11.30 -4.41
C ALA A 765 7.91 -10.08 -4.53
N SER A 766 9.11 -10.31 -5.05
CA SER A 766 10.03 -9.28 -5.51
C SER A 766 10.00 -9.28 -7.02
N VAL A 767 9.22 -8.38 -7.63
CA VAL A 767 9.05 -8.37 -9.08
C VAL A 767 10.07 -7.46 -9.75
N ARG A 768 10.56 -7.85 -10.92
CA ARG A 768 11.40 -6.99 -11.75
C ARG A 768 10.53 -6.29 -12.79
N VAL A 769 10.68 -4.98 -12.87
CA VAL A 769 9.96 -4.16 -13.84
C VAL A 769 10.97 -3.40 -14.68
N THR A 770 11.14 -3.83 -15.91
CA THR A 770 12.12 -3.27 -16.83
C THR A 770 11.47 -2.22 -17.72
N PHE A 771 12.02 -1.01 -17.71
CA PHE A 771 11.67 0.06 -18.63
C PHE A 771 12.71 0.11 -19.76
N ARG A 772 12.23 0.21 -20.98
CA ARG A 772 13.11 0.36 -22.13
C ARG A 772 13.59 1.80 -22.21
N THR A 773 14.89 1.97 -22.35
CA THR A 773 15.56 3.25 -22.51
C THR A 773 16.34 3.27 -23.81
N LEU A 774 16.38 4.42 -24.43
CA LEU A 774 17.33 4.73 -25.50
C LEU A 774 18.45 5.57 -24.89
N THR A 775 19.68 5.17 -25.17
CA THR A 775 20.89 5.90 -24.77
C THR A 775 21.59 6.47 -25.98
N GLY A 776 22.34 7.54 -25.78
CA GLY A 776 23.09 8.23 -26.83
C GLY A 776 22.62 9.65 -27.10
N HIS A 777 23.46 10.40 -27.78
CA HIS A 777 23.21 11.80 -28.14
C HIS A 777 21.98 11.92 -29.03
N PRO A 778 21.00 12.77 -28.73
CA PRO A 778 19.85 12.98 -29.59
C PRO A 778 20.24 13.74 -30.85
N LEU A 779 19.93 13.14 -32.01
CA LEU A 779 20.22 13.65 -33.33
C LEU A 779 18.94 14.06 -34.04
N LEU A 780 18.99 15.17 -34.76
CA LEU A 780 17.98 15.56 -35.74
C LEU A 780 18.69 15.74 -37.09
N ILE A 781 18.58 14.75 -37.96
CA ILE A 781 19.25 14.75 -39.24
C ILE A 781 18.24 15.13 -40.33
N GLN A 782 18.46 16.24 -41.01
CA GLN A 782 17.74 16.56 -42.22
C GLN A 782 18.27 15.69 -43.37
N ALA A 783 17.55 14.63 -43.70
CA ALA A 783 18.03 13.62 -44.65
C ALA A 783 17.19 13.60 -45.94
N ARG A 784 17.85 13.31 -47.05
CA ARG A 784 17.23 13.01 -48.33
C ARG A 784 17.84 11.73 -48.92
N ARG A 785 17.12 11.08 -49.81
CA ARG A 785 17.67 9.98 -50.61
C ARG A 785 18.66 10.51 -51.66
N GLU A 786 19.41 9.63 -52.29
CA GLU A 786 20.33 9.97 -53.37
C GLU A 786 19.64 10.61 -54.60
N ASP A 787 18.39 10.22 -54.82
CA ASP A 787 17.54 10.80 -55.88
C ASP A 787 16.94 12.16 -55.52
N GLY A 788 17.26 12.70 -54.34
CA GLY A 788 16.72 13.97 -53.82
C GLY A 788 15.34 13.87 -53.16
N SER A 789 14.69 12.72 -53.23
CA SER A 789 13.37 12.51 -52.60
C SER A 789 13.47 12.49 -51.07
N VAL A 790 12.33 12.81 -50.42
CA VAL A 790 12.20 12.85 -48.94
C VAL A 790 12.03 11.43 -48.43
N LEU A 791 12.61 11.14 -47.27
CA LEU A 791 12.38 9.87 -46.57
C LEU A 791 10.93 9.76 -46.12
N PRO A 792 10.32 8.55 -46.18
CA PRO A 792 8.93 8.36 -45.79
C PRO A 792 8.70 8.68 -44.32
N LEU A 793 7.61 9.41 -44.03
CA LEU A 793 7.18 9.70 -42.68
C LEU A 793 6.85 8.41 -41.93
N GLY A 794 7.31 8.30 -40.69
CA GLY A 794 7.10 7.13 -39.83
C GLY A 794 8.04 5.96 -40.13
N ALA A 795 9.02 6.11 -41.04
CA ALA A 795 10.06 5.09 -41.21
C ALA A 795 10.84 4.90 -39.91
N VAL A 796 11.11 3.65 -39.57
CA VAL A 796 11.84 3.30 -38.34
C VAL A 796 13.34 3.45 -38.58
N VAL A 797 14.03 4.02 -37.62
CA VAL A 797 15.49 4.14 -37.63
C VAL A 797 16.06 3.10 -36.68
N VAL A 798 16.91 2.23 -37.18
CA VAL A 798 17.56 1.21 -36.36
C VAL A 798 19.08 1.40 -36.37
N ASP A 799 19.73 0.95 -35.30
CA ASP A 799 21.17 0.91 -35.19
C ASP A 799 21.79 -0.30 -35.94
N ASP A 800 23.12 -0.42 -35.92
CA ASP A 800 23.84 -1.56 -36.50
C ASP A 800 23.45 -2.92 -35.87
N GLY A 801 22.85 -2.94 -34.65
CA GLY A 801 22.33 -4.12 -33.93
C GLY A 801 20.88 -4.44 -34.28
N GLY A 802 20.19 -3.63 -35.09
CA GLY A 802 18.79 -3.80 -35.44
C GLY A 802 17.79 -3.28 -34.38
N ALA A 803 18.27 -2.59 -33.37
CA ALA A 803 17.39 -1.97 -32.36
C ALA A 803 16.81 -0.67 -32.92
N ALA A 804 15.50 -0.46 -32.72
CA ALA A 804 14.83 0.79 -33.10
C ALA A 804 15.28 1.93 -32.16
N ILE A 805 16.00 2.89 -32.71
CA ILE A 805 16.59 4.04 -31.99
C ILE A 805 16.01 5.39 -32.42
N GLY A 806 15.03 5.38 -33.30
CA GLY A 806 14.42 6.60 -33.79
C GLY A 806 13.38 6.41 -34.87
N MET A 807 12.92 7.53 -35.43
CA MET A 807 11.95 7.56 -36.54
C MET A 807 12.16 8.74 -37.47
N VAL A 808 11.58 8.63 -38.65
CA VAL A 808 11.52 9.73 -39.61
C VAL A 808 10.27 10.58 -39.35
N GLY A 809 10.48 11.84 -39.06
CA GLY A 809 9.47 12.87 -38.92
C GLY A 809 9.12 13.53 -40.26
N GLN A 810 8.37 14.63 -40.16
CA GLN A 810 7.95 15.42 -41.33
C GLN A 810 9.17 15.95 -42.12
N GLY A 811 9.01 16.00 -43.44
CA GLY A 811 10.02 16.60 -44.30
C GLY A 811 11.38 15.88 -44.37
N GLY A 812 11.44 14.60 -44.01
CA GLY A 812 12.68 13.82 -43.98
C GLY A 812 13.58 14.16 -42.82
N GLN A 813 13.03 14.69 -41.72
CA GLN A 813 13.74 14.87 -40.47
C GLN A 813 13.84 13.52 -39.75
N VAL A 814 15.05 13.01 -39.60
CA VAL A 814 15.36 11.78 -38.92
C VAL A 814 15.71 12.13 -37.47
N TYR A 815 14.85 11.76 -36.53
CA TYR A 815 15.19 11.76 -35.13
C TYR A 815 15.76 10.39 -34.74
N ALA A 816 16.93 10.36 -34.14
CA ALA A 816 17.54 9.14 -33.64
C ALA A 816 18.46 9.46 -32.47
N ARG A 817 18.79 8.45 -31.66
CA ARG A 817 19.82 8.53 -30.65
C ARG A 817 21.03 7.69 -31.07
N ALA A 818 22.22 8.24 -30.91
CA ALA A 818 23.46 7.59 -31.29
C ALA A 818 24.47 7.54 -30.15
N GLU A 819 24.93 6.36 -29.81
CA GLU A 819 25.93 6.15 -28.74
C GLU A 819 27.36 6.47 -29.19
N ASN A 820 27.66 6.26 -30.49
CA ASN A 820 28.97 6.43 -31.04
C ASN A 820 29.15 7.81 -31.67
N GLN A 821 30.38 8.33 -31.70
CA GLN A 821 30.70 9.59 -32.36
C GLN A 821 30.55 9.53 -33.87
N ARG A 822 30.68 8.35 -34.46
CA ARG A 822 30.52 8.08 -35.88
C ARG A 822 29.81 6.74 -36.06
N GLY A 823 28.91 6.67 -37.03
CA GLY A 823 28.19 5.45 -37.29
C GLY A 823 27.27 5.56 -38.49
N ARG A 824 26.44 4.54 -38.62
CA ARG A 824 25.41 4.46 -39.67
C ARG A 824 24.06 4.18 -39.00
N LEU A 825 23.06 4.85 -39.50
CA LEU A 825 21.67 4.61 -39.13
C LEU A 825 20.99 3.90 -40.30
N LEU A 826 20.32 2.80 -40.04
CA LEU A 826 19.50 2.15 -41.08
C LEU A 826 18.05 2.65 -40.96
N VAL A 827 17.57 3.32 -42.00
CA VAL A 827 16.20 3.79 -42.11
C VAL A 827 15.38 2.78 -42.88
N GLN A 828 14.26 2.31 -42.28
CA GLN A 828 13.42 1.25 -42.85
C GLN A 828 11.97 1.69 -42.90
N TRP A 829 11.29 1.55 -44.04
CA TRP A 829 9.86 1.85 -44.24
C TRP A 829 9.05 0.68 -44.80
N GLY A 830 9.70 -0.50 -44.97
CA GLY A 830 9.11 -1.75 -45.40
C GLY A 830 10.08 -2.91 -45.31
N THR A 831 9.68 -4.07 -45.79
CA THR A 831 10.47 -5.30 -45.73
C THR A 831 11.38 -5.53 -46.91
N ALA A 832 11.10 -4.89 -48.06
CA ALA A 832 11.88 -5.00 -49.28
C ALA A 832 13.21 -4.23 -49.17
N ARG A 833 14.22 -4.70 -49.87
CA ARG A 833 15.54 -4.04 -49.93
C ARG A 833 15.48 -2.58 -50.36
N GLN A 834 14.58 -2.26 -51.27
CA GLN A 834 14.37 -0.91 -51.80
C GLN A 834 13.68 0.01 -50.76
N GLU A 835 13.15 -0.55 -49.70
CA GLU A 835 12.45 0.11 -48.60
C GLU A 835 13.35 0.36 -47.39
N ARG A 836 14.68 0.43 -47.60
CA ARG A 836 15.68 0.75 -46.61
C ARG A 836 16.84 1.51 -47.16
N CYS A 837 17.47 2.38 -46.38
CA CYS A 837 18.71 3.07 -46.78
C CYS A 837 19.60 3.32 -45.53
N GLU A 838 20.89 3.48 -45.76
CA GLU A 838 21.88 3.78 -44.72
C GLU A 838 22.14 5.29 -44.69
N LEU A 839 22.09 5.87 -43.51
CA LEU A 839 22.35 7.29 -43.25
C LEU A 839 23.58 7.41 -42.36
N PRO A 840 24.76 7.73 -42.92
CA PRO A 840 25.96 7.92 -42.11
C PRO A 840 25.86 9.23 -41.31
N TYR A 841 26.43 9.22 -40.11
CA TYR A 841 26.55 10.42 -39.26
C TYR A 841 27.94 10.51 -38.64
N ASP A 842 28.38 11.78 -38.40
CA ASP A 842 29.65 12.11 -37.75
C ASP A 842 29.40 13.27 -36.76
N LEU A 843 29.69 13.02 -35.50
CA LEU A 843 29.56 13.99 -34.41
C LEU A 843 30.91 14.68 -34.09
N ALA A 844 31.98 14.39 -34.85
CA ALA A 844 33.25 15.05 -34.65
C ALA A 844 33.13 16.53 -35.02
N GLY A 845 33.25 17.43 -34.03
CA GLY A 845 33.06 18.85 -34.19
C GLY A 845 31.63 19.37 -33.88
N ALA A 846 30.69 18.53 -33.58
CA ALA A 846 29.37 18.96 -33.08
C ALA A 846 29.48 19.54 -31.67
N PRO A 847 28.80 20.65 -31.35
CA PRO A 847 28.77 21.23 -30.03
C PRO A 847 28.13 20.24 -29.05
N ARG A 848 28.86 19.81 -28.01
CA ARG A 848 28.39 18.83 -27.01
C ARG A 848 27.44 19.42 -25.96
N ASP A 849 27.34 20.73 -25.93
CA ASP A 849 26.46 21.48 -25.02
C ASP A 849 25.03 21.65 -25.56
N GLN A 850 24.75 21.18 -26.78
CA GLN A 850 23.41 21.26 -27.36
C GLN A 850 22.60 20.01 -26.99
N VAL A 851 21.40 20.24 -26.44
CA VAL A 851 20.43 19.20 -26.10
C VAL A 851 19.99 18.38 -27.32
N LEU A 852 20.14 18.91 -28.55
CA LEU A 852 19.78 18.24 -29.79
C LEU A 852 20.80 18.61 -30.87
N ILE A 853 21.55 17.63 -31.37
CA ILE A 853 22.55 17.82 -32.40
C ILE A 853 21.88 17.79 -33.77
N ARG A 854 22.02 18.89 -34.52
CA ARG A 854 21.42 19.02 -35.85
C ARG A 854 22.43 18.74 -36.93
N LEU A 855 22.11 17.78 -37.79
CA LEU A 855 22.96 17.35 -38.92
C LEU A 855 22.19 17.41 -40.23
N ARG A 856 22.95 17.33 -41.36
CA ARG A 856 22.41 17.09 -42.70
C ARG A 856 23.06 15.85 -43.26
N GLY A 857 22.29 15.01 -43.97
CA GLY A 857 22.78 13.75 -44.49
C GLY A 857 22.06 13.27 -45.73
N THR A 858 22.70 12.38 -46.46
CA THR A 858 22.08 11.70 -47.61
C THR A 858 21.96 10.22 -47.25
N CYS A 859 20.75 9.68 -47.33
CA CYS A 859 20.46 8.26 -47.10
C CYS A 859 20.78 7.50 -48.38
N ARG A 860 21.75 6.58 -48.32
CA ARG A 860 22.24 5.81 -49.48
C ARG A 860 21.60 4.43 -49.51
N ALA A 861 21.48 3.85 -50.71
CA ALA A 861 20.98 2.48 -50.79
C ALA A 861 21.86 1.55 -49.94
N ALA A 862 21.23 0.67 -49.11
CA ALA A 862 21.97 -0.20 -48.24
C ALA A 862 22.92 -1.14 -49.02
N ALA A 863 24.20 -1.12 -48.68
CA ALA A 863 25.23 -1.94 -49.32
C ALA A 863 24.89 -3.43 -49.17
N ILE A 864 25.37 -4.23 -50.12
CA ILE A 864 25.21 -5.71 -50.12
C ILE A 864 26.12 -6.29 -49.02
N ASP A 865 25.54 -6.68 -47.87
CA ASP A 865 26.29 -7.57 -46.98
C ASP A 865 26.47 -8.93 -47.66
N SER A 866 27.68 -9.19 -48.08
CA SER A 866 28.12 -10.46 -48.71
C SER A 866 28.45 -11.51 -47.64
N ASN A 867 27.59 -11.67 -46.59
CA ASN A 867 27.79 -12.79 -45.65
C ASN A 867 26.47 -13.56 -45.42
N PRO A 868 26.26 -14.72 -46.05
CA PRO A 868 25.07 -15.53 -45.91
C PRO A 868 25.21 -16.63 -44.83
N GLU A 869 25.83 -16.34 -43.67
CA GLU A 869 26.01 -17.34 -42.62
C GLU A 869 25.68 -16.77 -41.25
N THR A 870 24.41 -16.49 -40.98
CA THR A 870 23.84 -16.60 -39.59
C THR A 870 22.30 -16.51 -39.64
N ALA A 871 21.67 -17.49 -40.27
CA ALA A 871 20.26 -17.79 -40.10
C ALA A 871 20.09 -19.28 -39.78
N ARG A 872 20.26 -19.65 -38.53
CA ARG A 872 19.74 -20.88 -37.95
C ARG A 872 19.26 -20.63 -36.53
#